data_566e5eed9e394e145fb42419139a60cb
#
_entry.id   566e5eed9e394e145fb42419139a60cb
#
_cell.length_a   1.000
_cell.length_b   1.000
_cell.length_c   1.000
_cell.angle_alpha   90.00
_cell.angle_beta   90.00
_cell.angle_gamma   90.00
#
_symmetry.space_group_name_H-M   'P 1'
#
loop_
_entity.id
_entity.type
_entity.pdbx_description
1 polymer ?
#
loop_
_entity_poly.entity_id
_entity_poly.type
_entity_poly.pdbx_seq_one_letter_code
_entity_poly.pdbx_strand_id
1 'polypeptide(L)'
;MKLKNCFFFTIWMLIACCLNVACSGGGDDPFVEPEPPVVALSLSAPVVSDITTESAVVTTKITGNSSDLKKGFCYSSINKNPMTSDIVLECSSTGNELQVSLSNLEAGTVYYVRAYASTSFSTTYSSVTSFVTTSNTANNELDSYQAPSYPDDYTSIADWSKRSQWNLSNVHDPTVVLADDGYYYMYQTDASYGNAHEKGGHFHGRRSKDLVNWEYLGGTMKNLPDWVIPKLNEIRKAMGLKEVNPDKKTFGYWAPCVRKVKTGLYRMYYSIVCPGTIDGDGTWSERAFIGLMENTDPANNDGWVDKGYVITNASDKGLNYRVKADDWSRCYFRWNAIDPSYIITPEGNHWLIYGSWHSGFPAVELDAETGKPKATLPNPWGTVNEIAPYGKLVATRQMGNRWQGSEGPEVVYNPNTGYYYLFVAYDALDVPYNTRVVRSKNVDGPYVGIDGTDVTTKGGDMYPILTHPYKFSNGHGWVGISHCCVFDDGKGNWYYASQARFPVNVGGNAYSNAIMMGHVRSIRWTEDGWPLVMPERYGAVPQIPITEEELVGNWEHIDLGYSYGNQKKSNVMALSADHKITSGTWKGSSWSFDADKQILTANGVQLYVQREVDWEATPRRHTILYVGLNNTKTYWGKKVP
;
A
#
# COMPACT_ATOMS: atom_id res chain seq x y z
N MET A 1 8.27 -8.06 -57.43
CA MET A 1 7.99 -7.15 -58.54
C MET A 1 7.39 -5.87 -57.94
N LYS A 2 8.20 -4.83 -57.97
CA LYS A 2 7.96 -3.34 -58.06
C LYS A 2 6.86 -2.76 -57.17
N LEU A 3 7.20 -1.98 -56.09
CA LEU A 3 7.54 -0.53 -56.14
C LEU A 3 6.32 0.35 -56.42
N LYS A 4 5.96 1.37 -55.73
CA LYS A 4 6.67 2.55 -55.20
C LYS A 4 5.70 3.48 -54.50
N ASN A 5 6.18 4.13 -53.45
CA ASN A 5 6.26 5.57 -53.20
C ASN A 5 4.98 6.36 -52.90
N CYS A 6 4.97 6.94 -51.75
CA CYS A 6 5.48 8.29 -51.33
C CYS A 6 4.59 9.45 -51.77
N PHE A 7 4.12 10.26 -50.87
CA PHE A 7 4.58 11.63 -50.64
C PHE A 7 3.63 12.40 -49.72
N PHE A 8 4.24 13.06 -48.77
CA PHE A 8 3.96 14.32 -48.11
C PHE A 8 2.95 15.25 -48.78
N PHE A 9 2.13 15.98 -48.00
CA PHE A 9 2.19 17.44 -47.93
C PHE A 9 1.35 18.00 -46.77
N THR A 10 2.00 18.73 -45.91
CA THR A 10 1.54 19.83 -45.06
C THR A 10 0.96 20.98 -45.89
N ILE A 11 0.14 21.85 -45.25
CA ILE A 11 0.00 23.30 -45.38
C ILE A 11 -1.46 23.67 -45.06
N TRP A 12 -1.73 24.34 -43.99
CA TRP A 12 -1.84 25.76 -43.68
C TRP A 12 -2.94 26.55 -44.40
N MET A 13 -3.59 27.36 -43.60
CA MET A 13 -4.24 28.66 -43.83
C MET A 13 -5.76 28.60 -43.98
N LEU A 14 -6.45 29.23 -43.10
CA LEU A 14 -6.62 30.66 -42.76
C LEU A 14 -7.75 31.34 -43.51
N ILE A 15 -8.63 32.00 -42.73
CA ILE A 15 -9.31 33.28 -43.05
C ILE A 15 -10.48 33.16 -44.03
N ALA A 16 -11.57 33.75 -43.84
CA ALA A 16 -12.08 34.91 -43.18
C ALA A 16 -13.52 35.17 -43.62
N CYS A 17 -14.20 35.82 -42.75
CA CYS A 17 -15.01 37.02 -42.98
C CYS A 17 -16.05 37.07 -44.11
N CYS A 18 -17.23 37.44 -43.76
CA CYS A 18 -17.80 38.77 -43.92
C CYS A 18 -19.30 38.71 -43.64
N LEU A 19 -19.74 39.46 -42.70
CA LEU A 19 -20.42 40.78 -42.85
C LEU A 19 -21.71 40.72 -43.72
N ASN A 20 -22.84 41.09 -43.25
CA ASN A 20 -23.39 42.37 -42.77
C ASN A 20 -24.88 42.17 -42.58
N VAL A 21 -25.70 42.85 -41.89
CA VAL A 21 -25.86 44.25 -41.57
C VAL A 21 -27.10 44.38 -40.65
N ALA A 22 -26.96 45.03 -39.59
CA ALA A 22 -27.55 46.27 -39.08
C ALA A 22 -29.06 46.35 -38.90
N CYS A 23 -29.50 46.74 -37.77
CA CYS A 23 -29.90 48.04 -37.24
C CYS A 23 -30.68 47.90 -35.96
N SER A 24 -30.39 48.53 -35.00
CA SER A 24 -30.63 49.76 -34.27
C SER A 24 -31.31 49.55 -32.94
N GLY A 25 -30.75 50.19 -31.94
CA GLY A 25 -31.37 50.39 -30.62
C GLY A 25 -30.30 50.65 -29.59
N GLY A 26 -30.09 51.91 -29.25
CA GLY A 26 -29.08 52.34 -28.29
C GLY A 26 -29.35 51.89 -26.86
N GLY A 27 -28.28 51.62 -26.19
CA GLY A 27 -28.16 51.44 -24.78
C GLY A 27 -26.69 51.45 -24.47
N ASP A 28 -26.21 52.48 -23.76
CA ASP A 28 -24.87 52.60 -23.27
C ASP A 28 -24.60 51.47 -22.27
N ASP A 29 -23.96 50.38 -22.71
CA ASP A 29 -23.30 49.44 -21.83
C ASP A 29 -21.89 49.98 -21.53
N PRO A 30 -21.50 50.09 -20.25
CA PRO A 30 -20.16 50.48 -19.90
C PRO A 30 -19.17 49.41 -20.39
N PHE A 31 -18.17 49.85 -21.13
CA PHE A 31 -17.03 49.03 -21.54
C PHE A 31 -16.40 48.40 -20.30
N VAL A 32 -16.64 47.12 -20.06
CA VAL A 32 -15.95 46.34 -19.04
C VAL A 32 -14.62 45.94 -19.64
N GLU A 33 -13.55 46.61 -19.18
CA GLU A 33 -12.19 46.21 -19.48
C GLU A 33 -12.01 44.71 -19.09
N PRO A 34 -11.48 43.86 -19.96
CA PRO A 34 -11.28 42.46 -19.60
C PRO A 34 -10.34 42.39 -18.40
N GLU A 35 -10.80 41.79 -17.30
CA GLU A 35 -9.94 41.56 -16.16
C GLU A 35 -8.66 40.84 -16.59
N PRO A 36 -7.49 41.29 -16.11
CA PRO A 36 -6.24 40.63 -16.44
C PRO A 36 -6.31 39.16 -15.99
N PRO A 37 -5.71 38.23 -16.77
CA PRO A 37 -5.78 36.81 -16.42
C PRO A 37 -5.28 36.58 -15.01
N VAL A 38 -6.12 35.99 -14.16
CA VAL A 38 -5.77 35.62 -12.77
C VAL A 38 -4.64 34.59 -12.87
N VAL A 39 -3.42 35.01 -12.56
CA VAL A 39 -2.28 34.10 -12.47
C VAL A 39 -2.49 33.23 -11.25
N ALA A 40 -2.60 31.94 -11.45
CA ALA A 40 -2.77 30.97 -10.38
C ALA A 40 -1.62 31.09 -9.36
N LEU A 41 -1.96 31.12 -8.08
CA LEU A 41 -1.00 31.17 -7.00
C LEU A 41 -0.13 29.92 -7.00
N SER A 42 1.20 30.07 -7.06
CA SER A 42 2.14 28.97 -6.92
C SER A 42 3.34 29.34 -6.05
N LEU A 43 3.88 28.33 -5.36
CA LEU A 43 5.02 28.43 -4.46
C LEU A 43 6.10 27.46 -4.95
N SER A 44 7.34 27.95 -5.12
CA SER A 44 8.46 27.05 -5.42
C SER A 44 8.84 26.21 -4.19
N ALA A 45 9.51 25.09 -4.42
CA ALA A 45 10.12 24.31 -3.33
C ALA A 45 11.01 25.22 -2.48
N PRO A 46 10.98 25.12 -1.15
CA PRO A 46 11.90 25.85 -0.29
C PRO A 46 13.35 25.49 -0.58
N VAL A 47 14.23 26.48 -0.53
CA VAL A 47 15.68 26.31 -0.51
C VAL A 47 16.15 26.56 0.92
N VAL A 48 16.97 25.64 1.45
CA VAL A 48 17.51 25.73 2.82
C VAL A 48 19.00 26.00 2.77
N SER A 49 19.46 26.95 3.56
CA SER A 49 20.87 27.36 3.67
C SER A 49 21.24 27.65 5.14
N ASP A 50 22.52 27.91 5.40
CA ASP A 50 23.06 28.31 6.71
C ASP A 50 22.63 27.37 7.85
N ILE A 51 22.68 26.07 7.58
CA ILE A 51 22.28 25.03 8.51
C ILE A 51 23.31 24.91 9.64
N THR A 52 22.83 25.02 10.88
CA THR A 52 23.63 24.81 12.10
C THR A 52 23.06 23.66 12.94
N THR A 53 23.55 23.49 14.17
CA THR A 53 22.98 22.55 15.15
C THR A 53 21.58 22.92 15.63
N GLU A 54 21.19 24.18 15.52
CA GLU A 54 19.95 24.71 16.11
C GLU A 54 19.19 25.70 15.23
N SER A 55 19.68 25.94 14.00
CA SER A 55 19.05 26.90 13.08
C SER A 55 19.27 26.55 11.62
N ALA A 56 18.42 27.12 10.74
CA ALA A 56 18.57 27.11 9.30
C ALA A 56 17.86 28.32 8.67
N VAL A 57 18.30 28.76 7.49
CA VAL A 57 17.61 29.81 6.71
C VAL A 57 16.80 29.13 5.60
N VAL A 58 15.54 29.52 5.44
CA VAL A 58 14.64 28.95 4.44
C VAL A 58 14.11 30.06 3.54
N THR A 59 14.22 29.86 2.21
CA THR A 59 13.75 30.81 1.19
C THR A 59 12.83 30.12 0.18
N THR A 60 11.88 30.86 -0.37
CA THR A 60 11.03 30.41 -1.49
C THR A 60 10.56 31.58 -2.33
N LYS A 61 10.11 31.31 -3.56
CA LYS A 61 9.49 32.29 -4.45
C LYS A 61 8.00 32.01 -4.58
N ILE A 62 7.21 33.09 -4.52
CA ILE A 62 5.77 33.08 -4.73
C ILE A 62 5.44 33.78 -6.03
N THR A 63 4.59 33.19 -6.86
CA THR A 63 4.06 33.79 -8.10
C THR A 63 2.53 33.75 -8.06
N GLY A 64 1.91 34.80 -8.60
CA GLY A 64 0.45 34.98 -8.54
C GLY A 64 0.08 36.21 -7.71
N ASN A 65 -1.12 36.73 -7.93
CA ASN A 65 -1.55 38.00 -7.35
C ASN A 65 -2.40 37.76 -6.11
N SER A 66 -1.96 38.28 -4.93
CA SER A 66 -2.86 38.47 -3.80
C SER A 66 -2.24 39.38 -2.74
N SER A 67 -2.93 40.45 -2.46
CA SER A 67 -2.57 41.47 -1.46
C SER A 67 -2.82 41.05 -0.01
N ASP A 68 -3.65 40.02 0.24
CA ASP A 68 -4.17 39.67 1.58
C ASP A 68 -3.88 38.22 1.99
N LEU A 69 -2.73 37.65 1.56
CA LEU A 69 -2.32 36.31 1.94
C LEU A 69 -1.58 36.29 3.27
N LYS A 70 -2.00 35.42 4.17
CA LYS A 70 -1.11 34.89 5.19
C LYS A 70 -0.14 33.92 4.53
N LYS A 71 1.15 34.19 4.62
CA LYS A 71 2.20 33.40 3.93
C LYS A 71 3.40 33.19 4.85
N GLY A 72 4.11 32.09 4.61
CA GLY A 72 5.25 31.73 5.42
C GLY A 72 5.69 30.30 5.18
N PHE A 73 6.23 29.68 6.21
CA PHE A 73 6.71 28.29 6.18
C PHE A 73 6.11 27.51 7.33
N CYS A 74 5.78 26.26 7.07
CA CYS A 74 5.49 25.27 8.10
C CYS A 74 6.56 24.19 8.06
N TYR A 75 6.98 23.70 9.24
CA TYR A 75 8.02 22.70 9.35
C TYR A 75 7.78 21.75 10.52
N SER A 76 8.40 20.57 10.43
CA SER A 76 8.29 19.52 11.45
C SER A 76 9.48 18.57 11.35
N SER A 77 9.94 18.03 12.47
CA SER A 77 10.89 16.91 12.51
C SER A 77 10.17 15.55 12.45
N ILE A 78 8.85 15.53 12.65
CA ILE A 78 8.06 14.30 12.75
C ILE A 78 7.17 14.11 11.51
N ASN A 79 6.51 15.20 11.08
CA ASN A 79 5.61 15.16 9.93
C ASN A 79 6.38 15.43 8.64
N LYS A 80 6.47 14.43 7.75
CA LYS A 80 7.13 14.55 6.45
C LYS A 80 6.39 15.43 5.44
N ASN A 81 5.14 15.78 5.71
CA ASN A 81 4.33 16.71 4.92
C ASN A 81 3.78 17.82 5.83
N PRO A 82 4.63 18.70 6.38
CA PRO A 82 4.20 19.69 7.33
C PRO A 82 3.09 20.58 6.78
N MET A 83 2.13 20.91 7.63
CA MET A 83 0.98 21.73 7.31
C MET A 83 0.89 22.90 8.30
N THR A 84 -0.06 23.79 8.12
CA THR A 84 -0.28 24.92 9.02
C THR A 84 -0.78 24.51 10.42
N SER A 85 -1.01 23.23 10.65
CA SER A 85 -1.23 22.64 11.98
C SER A 85 0.07 22.25 12.71
N ASP A 86 1.21 22.23 12.01
CA ASP A 86 2.54 21.98 12.59
C ASP A 86 3.16 23.31 13.07
N ILE A 87 4.49 23.38 13.18
CA ILE A 87 5.16 24.63 13.56
C ILE A 87 5.12 25.59 12.36
N VAL A 88 4.61 26.79 12.58
CA VAL A 88 4.41 27.80 11.54
C VAL A 88 5.23 29.05 11.83
N LEU A 89 5.92 29.57 10.82
CA LEU A 89 6.57 30.87 10.82
C LEU A 89 5.95 31.74 9.73
N GLU A 90 5.23 32.77 10.12
CA GLU A 90 4.65 33.75 9.19
C GLU A 90 5.75 34.69 8.65
N CYS A 91 5.65 35.02 7.37
CA CYS A 91 6.55 35.96 6.70
C CYS A 91 5.79 37.23 6.34
N SER A 92 6.21 38.36 6.89
CA SER A 92 5.62 39.68 6.64
C SER A 92 6.15 40.39 5.39
N SER A 93 6.99 39.73 4.57
CA SER A 93 7.54 40.27 3.33
C SER A 93 6.43 40.67 2.36
N THR A 94 6.52 41.87 1.79
CA THR A 94 5.63 42.33 0.72
C THR A 94 6.10 41.92 -0.68
N GLY A 95 7.29 41.32 -0.79
CA GLY A 95 7.88 40.85 -2.05
C GLY A 95 7.44 39.45 -2.45
N ASN A 96 7.90 39.05 -3.64
CA ASN A 96 7.69 37.71 -4.21
C ASN A 96 8.70 36.66 -3.70
N GLU A 97 9.62 37.04 -2.85
CA GLU A 97 10.58 36.15 -2.19
C GLU A 97 10.34 36.16 -0.68
N LEU A 98 10.12 34.98 -0.14
CA LEU A 98 9.90 34.78 1.29
C LEU A 98 11.16 34.19 1.88
N GLN A 99 11.59 34.72 3.04
CA GLN A 99 12.71 34.19 3.80
C GLN A 99 12.40 34.21 5.29
N VAL A 100 12.73 33.14 5.99
CA VAL A 100 12.68 33.06 7.45
C VAL A 100 13.91 32.32 7.97
N SER A 101 14.27 32.59 9.21
CA SER A 101 15.24 31.79 9.96
C SER A 101 14.50 30.86 10.91
N LEU A 102 14.71 29.57 10.74
CA LEU A 102 14.28 28.57 11.72
C LEU A 102 15.27 28.61 12.88
N SER A 103 14.78 28.51 14.10
CA SER A 103 15.58 28.50 15.32
C SER A 103 15.05 27.49 16.34
N ASN A 104 15.85 27.17 17.34
CA ASN A 104 15.54 26.13 18.35
C ASN A 104 15.30 24.76 17.71
N LEU A 105 16.06 24.46 16.69
CA LEU A 105 16.07 23.13 16.08
C LEU A 105 16.92 22.18 16.95
N GLU A 106 16.59 20.91 16.89
CA GLU A 106 17.39 19.86 17.54
C GLU A 106 18.57 19.47 16.65
N ALA A 107 19.75 19.30 17.22
CA ALA A 107 20.97 18.92 16.52
C ALA A 107 20.86 17.50 15.91
N GLY A 108 21.44 17.29 14.73
CA GLY A 108 21.46 15.98 14.06
C GLY A 108 20.07 15.48 13.63
N THR A 109 19.09 16.37 13.52
CA THR A 109 17.69 16.02 13.30
C THR A 109 17.24 16.37 11.89
N VAL A 110 16.51 15.45 11.24
CA VAL A 110 15.86 15.70 9.95
C VAL A 110 14.64 16.59 10.16
N TYR A 111 14.58 17.67 9.41
CA TYR A 111 13.41 18.52 9.33
C TYR A 111 12.83 18.55 7.92
N TYR A 112 11.53 18.64 7.85
CA TYR A 112 10.76 18.81 6.62
C TYR A 112 10.14 20.21 6.65
N VAL A 113 10.21 20.93 5.54
CA VAL A 113 9.71 22.31 5.45
C VAL A 113 8.94 22.51 4.15
N ARG A 114 7.85 23.25 4.23
CA ARG A 114 7.04 23.72 3.10
C ARG A 114 6.75 25.19 3.23
N ALA A 115 6.70 25.87 2.10
CA ALA A 115 6.07 27.18 2.07
C ALA A 115 4.55 27.03 1.97
N TYR A 116 3.83 27.98 2.56
CA TYR A 116 2.38 28.06 2.45
C TYR A 116 1.92 29.48 2.14
N ALA A 117 0.77 29.59 1.51
CA ALA A 117 0.03 30.82 1.33
C ALA A 117 -1.47 30.53 1.52
N SER A 118 -2.10 31.25 2.47
CA SER A 118 -3.50 31.03 2.88
C SER A 118 -4.35 32.24 2.61
N THR A 119 -5.54 32.01 2.09
CA THR A 119 -6.68 32.92 2.12
C THR A 119 -7.62 32.53 3.28
N SER A 120 -8.73 33.24 3.42
CA SER A 120 -9.82 32.83 4.33
C SER A 120 -10.51 31.52 3.92
N PHE A 121 -10.28 31.01 2.70
CA PHE A 121 -11.00 29.87 2.13
C PHE A 121 -10.10 28.66 1.81
N SER A 122 -8.82 28.88 1.57
CA SER A 122 -7.93 27.80 1.14
C SER A 122 -6.47 28.07 1.49
N THR A 123 -5.68 27.00 1.61
CA THR A 123 -4.23 27.06 1.78
C THR A 123 -3.55 26.32 0.64
N THR A 124 -2.63 27.02 -0.03
CA THR A 124 -1.75 26.44 -1.05
C THR A 124 -0.38 26.15 -0.44
N TYR A 125 0.18 24.98 -0.72
CA TYR A 125 1.48 24.56 -0.23
C TYR A 125 2.45 24.32 -1.38
N SER A 126 3.73 24.56 -1.13
CA SER A 126 4.81 24.10 -2.02
C SER A 126 5.03 22.59 -1.91
N SER A 127 5.88 22.02 -2.76
CA SER A 127 6.52 20.73 -2.46
C SER A 127 7.35 20.83 -1.17
N VAL A 128 7.61 19.67 -0.55
CA VAL A 128 8.42 19.56 0.66
C VAL A 128 9.90 19.62 0.30
N THR A 129 10.69 20.31 1.11
CA THR A 129 12.14 20.17 1.17
C THR A 129 12.53 19.60 2.53
N SER A 130 13.44 18.66 2.57
CA SER A 130 14.03 18.16 3.82
C SER A 130 15.47 18.66 3.97
N PHE A 131 15.89 18.85 5.22
CA PHE A 131 17.27 19.16 5.56
C PHE A 131 17.62 18.52 6.91
N VAL A 132 18.91 18.45 7.22
CA VAL A 132 19.42 17.91 8.47
C VAL A 132 20.23 18.99 9.18
N THR A 133 19.93 19.23 10.46
CA THR A 133 20.77 20.09 11.29
C THR A 133 22.12 19.43 11.56
N THR A 134 23.19 20.23 11.72
CA THR A 134 24.50 19.69 12.10
C THR A 134 24.41 18.97 13.45
N SER A 135 25.02 17.80 13.58
CA SER A 135 24.97 17.04 14.83
C SER A 135 25.99 17.53 15.86
N ASN A 136 25.58 17.58 17.12
CA ASN A 136 26.53 17.49 18.23
C ASN A 136 26.94 16.02 18.35
N THR A 137 28.21 15.73 18.56
CA THR A 137 28.84 14.40 18.57
C THR A 137 28.38 13.42 19.66
N ALA A 138 27.08 13.40 20.03
CA ALA A 138 26.54 12.46 20.99
C ALA A 138 25.13 12.02 20.57
N ASN A 139 25.04 10.96 19.79
CA ASN A 139 23.78 10.32 19.39
C ASN A 139 23.28 9.37 20.49
N ASN A 140 22.86 9.91 21.64
CA ASN A 140 22.38 9.09 22.76
C ASN A 140 21.17 8.21 22.43
N GLU A 141 20.34 8.56 21.43
CA GLU A 141 19.14 7.79 21.09
C GLU A 141 19.48 6.45 20.43
N LEU A 142 20.40 6.45 19.46
CA LEU A 142 20.79 5.22 18.77
C LEU A 142 21.60 4.30 19.70
N ASP A 143 22.47 4.88 20.54
CA ASP A 143 23.26 4.14 21.53
C ASP A 143 22.40 3.52 22.63
N SER A 144 21.28 4.14 22.96
CA SER A 144 20.30 3.67 23.95
C SER A 144 19.24 2.75 23.37
N TYR A 145 19.16 2.63 22.04
CA TYR A 145 18.16 1.82 21.37
C TYR A 145 18.26 0.34 21.76
N GLN A 146 17.12 -0.26 22.08
CA GLN A 146 17.01 -1.68 22.39
C GLN A 146 16.23 -2.39 21.29
N ALA A 147 16.89 -3.27 20.56
CA ALA A 147 16.25 -4.05 19.51
C ALA A 147 15.16 -4.98 20.08
N PRO A 148 14.07 -5.23 19.33
CA PRO A 148 13.00 -6.12 19.75
C PRO A 148 13.50 -7.52 20.07
N SER A 149 13.07 -8.09 21.20
CA SER A 149 13.54 -9.40 21.70
C SER A 149 12.55 -10.55 21.49
N TYR A 150 11.35 -10.29 20.92
CA TYR A 150 10.38 -11.36 20.70
C TYR A 150 10.91 -12.41 19.69
N PRO A 151 10.57 -13.71 19.88
CA PRO A 151 11.10 -14.78 19.04
C PRO A 151 10.50 -14.76 17.63
N ASP A 152 11.25 -15.20 16.62
CA ASP A 152 10.73 -15.49 15.29
C ASP A 152 10.00 -16.83 15.26
N ASP A 153 10.57 -17.85 15.91
CA ASP A 153 9.90 -19.14 16.10
C ASP A 153 8.98 -19.09 17.32
N TYR A 154 7.69 -19.14 17.06
CA TYR A 154 6.66 -19.10 18.10
C TYR A 154 5.94 -20.44 18.30
N THR A 155 6.45 -21.56 17.81
CA THR A 155 5.84 -22.89 17.97
C THR A 155 5.49 -23.20 19.41
N SER A 156 6.33 -22.78 20.36
CA SER A 156 6.11 -22.97 21.79
C SER A 156 4.96 -22.13 22.38
N ILE A 157 4.53 -21.07 21.67
CA ILE A 157 3.47 -20.16 22.11
C ILE A 157 2.27 -20.13 21.15
N ALA A 158 2.26 -20.97 20.12
CA ALA A 158 1.16 -21.04 19.14
C ALA A 158 -0.17 -21.53 19.72
N ASP A 159 -0.14 -22.23 20.86
CA ASP A 159 -1.35 -22.68 21.55
C ASP A 159 -2.23 -21.50 21.98
N TRP A 160 -3.54 -21.68 21.87
CA TRP A 160 -4.54 -20.69 22.25
C TRP A 160 -4.39 -20.14 23.66
N SER A 161 -4.00 -20.98 24.62
CA SER A 161 -3.81 -20.58 26.01
C SER A 161 -2.68 -19.56 26.20
N LYS A 162 -1.77 -19.46 25.25
CA LYS A 162 -0.62 -18.54 25.25
C LYS A 162 -0.81 -17.31 24.39
N ARG A 163 -2.03 -17.03 23.94
CA ARG A 163 -2.32 -15.93 22.99
C ARG A 163 -1.87 -14.53 23.44
N SER A 164 -1.75 -14.29 24.75
CA SER A 164 -1.20 -13.04 25.29
C SER A 164 0.30 -12.84 24.97
N GLN A 165 0.99 -13.90 24.55
CA GLN A 165 2.41 -13.88 24.17
C GLN A 165 2.60 -13.81 22.64
N TRP A 166 1.53 -13.82 21.85
CA TRP A 166 1.63 -13.98 20.41
C TRP A 166 2.33 -12.83 19.71
N ASN A 167 2.20 -11.59 20.17
CA ASN A 167 2.66 -10.43 19.41
C ASN A 167 2.17 -10.52 17.93
N LEU A 168 3.04 -10.78 16.98
CA LEU A 168 2.72 -10.98 15.55
C LEU A 168 2.64 -12.46 15.14
N SER A 169 2.59 -13.41 16.09
CA SER A 169 2.38 -14.83 15.78
C SER A 169 0.98 -15.10 15.27
N ASN A 170 0.82 -16.10 14.42
CA ASN A 170 -0.46 -16.50 13.82
C ASN A 170 -1.18 -15.36 13.06
N VAL A 171 -0.43 -14.51 12.37
CA VAL A 171 -1.00 -13.47 11.49
C VAL A 171 -1.08 -13.97 10.05
N HIS A 172 -2.28 -13.91 9.47
CA HIS A 172 -2.59 -14.29 8.10
C HIS A 172 -3.47 -13.21 7.47
N ASP A 173 -3.12 -12.74 6.27
CA ASP A 173 -3.82 -11.69 5.51
C ASP A 173 -4.19 -10.48 6.40
N PRO A 174 -3.20 -9.77 6.96
CA PRO A 174 -3.47 -8.69 7.90
C PRO A 174 -4.03 -7.45 7.20
N THR A 175 -4.93 -6.77 7.90
CA THR A 175 -5.33 -5.40 7.59
C THR A 175 -5.04 -4.52 8.81
N VAL A 176 -4.58 -3.27 8.58
CA VAL A 176 -4.19 -2.34 9.65
C VAL A 176 -4.87 -1.00 9.45
N VAL A 177 -5.32 -0.39 10.55
CA VAL A 177 -5.87 0.97 10.57
C VAL A 177 -5.32 1.75 11.76
N LEU A 178 -4.91 2.99 11.53
CA LEU A 178 -4.63 3.96 12.60
C LEU A 178 -5.95 4.55 13.09
N ALA A 179 -6.25 4.38 14.37
CA ALA A 179 -7.50 4.83 14.96
C ALA A 179 -7.39 6.20 15.63
N ASP A 180 -8.53 6.73 16.05
CA ASP A 180 -8.66 8.05 16.69
C ASP A 180 -7.92 8.17 18.03
N ASP A 181 -7.71 7.04 18.71
CA ASP A 181 -6.97 6.97 19.99
C ASP A 181 -5.45 6.89 19.81
N GLY A 182 -4.97 6.93 18.55
CA GLY A 182 -3.56 6.88 18.19
C GLY A 182 -2.95 5.48 18.28
N TYR A 183 -3.76 4.43 18.40
CA TYR A 183 -3.32 3.06 18.22
C TYR A 183 -3.53 2.60 16.77
N TYR A 184 -2.64 1.71 16.32
CA TYR A 184 -2.84 0.88 15.14
C TYR A 184 -3.60 -0.38 15.56
N TYR A 185 -4.67 -0.70 14.84
CA TYR A 185 -5.44 -1.93 15.02
C TYR A 185 -5.23 -2.82 13.82
N MET A 186 -4.87 -4.09 14.08
CA MET A 186 -4.68 -5.12 13.06
C MET A 186 -5.77 -6.18 13.21
N TYR A 187 -6.38 -6.57 12.10
CA TYR A 187 -7.29 -7.72 12.01
C TYR A 187 -6.81 -8.65 10.91
N GLN A 188 -7.24 -9.92 10.93
CA GLN A 188 -6.67 -10.96 10.09
C GLN A 188 -7.66 -12.06 9.72
N THR A 189 -7.32 -12.83 8.67
CA THR A 189 -7.88 -14.16 8.40
C THR A 189 -7.70 -15.06 9.60
N ASP A 190 -8.62 -15.99 9.83
CA ASP A 190 -8.47 -17.00 10.86
C ASP A 190 -7.18 -17.81 10.62
N ALA A 191 -6.22 -17.66 11.52
CA ALA A 191 -4.97 -18.38 11.47
C ALA A 191 -5.16 -19.83 11.90
N SER A 192 -4.43 -20.73 11.28
CA SER A 192 -4.63 -22.17 11.41
C SER A 192 -3.51 -22.92 12.11
N TYR A 193 -2.42 -22.26 12.53
CA TYR A 193 -1.35 -22.94 13.27
C TYR A 193 -1.70 -23.15 14.74
N GLY A 194 -1.40 -24.33 15.24
CA GLY A 194 -1.88 -24.74 16.57
C GLY A 194 -3.38 -24.95 16.54
N ASN A 195 -4.10 -24.45 17.54
CA ASN A 195 -5.56 -24.41 17.60
C ASN A 195 -6.10 -22.98 17.69
N ALA A 196 -5.39 -22.04 17.10
CA ALA A 196 -5.62 -20.61 17.26
C ALA A 196 -7.01 -20.16 16.77
N HIS A 197 -7.54 -20.77 15.72
CA HIS A 197 -8.83 -20.43 15.11
C HIS A 197 -10.03 -21.19 15.67
N GLU A 198 -9.82 -22.14 16.59
CA GLU A 198 -10.92 -22.98 17.13
C GLU A 198 -11.77 -22.26 18.18
N LYS A 199 -11.26 -21.19 18.77
CA LYS A 199 -11.88 -20.49 19.90
C LYS A 199 -11.82 -18.98 19.74
N GLY A 200 -12.68 -18.28 20.47
CA GLY A 200 -12.62 -16.82 20.62
C GLY A 200 -13.21 -16.01 19.47
N GLY A 201 -13.89 -16.65 18.52
CA GLY A 201 -14.50 -15.99 17.36
C GLY A 201 -13.56 -15.91 16.17
N HIS A 202 -13.87 -15.01 15.23
CA HIS A 202 -13.22 -14.87 13.93
C HIS A 202 -12.65 -13.46 13.76
N PHE A 203 -11.77 -13.27 12.78
CA PHE A 203 -11.09 -11.99 12.50
C PHE A 203 -10.44 -11.40 13.74
N HIS A 204 -9.42 -12.10 14.23
CA HIS A 204 -8.72 -11.76 15.47
C HIS A 204 -8.06 -10.40 15.41
N GLY A 205 -8.30 -9.57 16.43
CA GLY A 205 -7.78 -8.23 16.59
C GLY A 205 -6.49 -8.16 17.41
N ARG A 206 -5.65 -7.19 17.07
CA ARG A 206 -4.47 -6.74 17.82
C ARG A 206 -4.39 -5.24 17.79
N ARG A 207 -3.67 -4.64 18.76
CA ARG A 207 -3.34 -3.21 18.70
C ARG A 207 -1.89 -2.95 19.06
N SER A 208 -1.36 -1.85 18.55
CA SER A 208 -0.01 -1.37 18.82
C SER A 208 0.07 0.16 18.81
N LYS A 209 1.00 0.73 19.56
CA LYS A 209 1.36 2.16 19.45
C LYS A 209 2.59 2.40 18.60
N ASP A 210 3.44 1.40 18.45
CA ASP A 210 4.78 1.50 17.88
C ASP A 210 5.00 0.61 16.65
N LEU A 211 3.98 -0.17 16.22
CA LEU A 211 4.05 -1.16 15.15
C LEU A 211 5.00 -2.34 15.40
N VAL A 212 5.63 -2.39 16.56
CA VAL A 212 6.59 -3.42 16.98
C VAL A 212 5.97 -4.35 18.00
N ASN A 213 5.35 -3.77 19.03
CA ASN A 213 4.74 -4.49 20.13
C ASN A 213 3.22 -4.51 20.00
N TRP A 214 2.64 -5.70 19.86
CA TRP A 214 1.22 -5.88 19.58
C TRP A 214 0.52 -6.63 20.73
N GLU A 215 -0.55 -6.05 21.22
CA GLU A 215 -1.43 -6.65 22.20
C GLU A 215 -2.59 -7.38 21.51
N TYR A 216 -2.83 -8.62 21.88
CA TYR A 216 -3.93 -9.42 21.36
C TYR A 216 -5.27 -9.03 22.01
N LEU A 217 -6.32 -8.81 21.19
CA LEU A 217 -7.65 -8.35 21.63
C LEU A 217 -8.77 -9.40 21.54
N GLY A 218 -8.57 -10.46 20.76
CA GLY A 218 -9.60 -11.48 20.51
C GLY A 218 -10.30 -11.37 19.17
N GLY A 219 -11.25 -12.27 18.91
CA GLY A 219 -12.06 -12.28 17.70
C GLY A 219 -13.16 -11.23 17.73
N THR A 220 -13.39 -10.58 16.60
CA THR A 220 -14.40 -9.53 16.41
C THR A 220 -15.79 -10.08 16.10
N MET A 221 -15.86 -11.18 15.35
CA MET A 221 -17.08 -11.88 14.95
C MET A 221 -17.21 -13.18 15.77
N LYS A 222 -18.25 -13.28 16.57
CA LYS A 222 -18.43 -14.45 17.47
C LYS A 222 -19.11 -15.64 16.81
N ASN A 223 -19.98 -15.38 15.85
CA ASN A 223 -20.77 -16.40 15.16
C ASN A 223 -20.86 -16.07 13.67
N LEU A 224 -21.19 -17.09 12.86
CA LEU A 224 -21.57 -16.89 11.47
C LEU A 224 -22.75 -15.90 11.40
N PRO A 225 -22.69 -14.86 10.57
CA PRO A 225 -23.82 -13.93 10.42
C PRO A 225 -25.10 -14.63 9.93
N ASP A 226 -26.22 -14.29 10.54
CA ASP A 226 -27.52 -14.95 10.30
C ASP A 226 -28.00 -14.91 8.85
N TRP A 227 -27.52 -13.93 8.07
CA TRP A 227 -27.88 -13.77 6.66
C TRP A 227 -27.17 -14.77 5.72
N VAL A 228 -26.06 -15.40 6.13
CA VAL A 228 -25.18 -16.18 5.21
C VAL A 228 -25.90 -17.40 4.67
N ILE A 229 -26.45 -18.26 5.54
CA ILE A 229 -27.15 -19.48 5.11
C ILE A 229 -28.43 -19.18 4.32
N PRO A 230 -29.29 -18.25 4.72
CA PRO A 230 -30.45 -17.84 3.90
C PRO A 230 -30.04 -17.33 2.51
N LYS A 231 -29.02 -16.48 2.41
CA LYS A 231 -28.54 -15.96 1.13
C LYS A 231 -27.90 -17.04 0.26
N LEU A 232 -27.15 -17.94 0.85
CA LEU A 232 -26.59 -19.11 0.16
C LEU A 232 -27.70 -19.98 -0.42
N ASN A 233 -28.74 -20.27 0.36
CA ASN A 233 -29.87 -21.10 -0.07
C ASN A 233 -30.75 -20.43 -1.11
N GLU A 234 -30.93 -19.11 -1.06
CA GLU A 234 -31.57 -18.32 -2.13
C GLU A 234 -30.87 -18.57 -3.47
N ILE A 235 -29.54 -18.48 -3.48
CA ILE A 235 -28.72 -18.67 -4.70
C ILE A 235 -28.76 -20.13 -5.14
N ARG A 236 -28.59 -21.08 -4.22
CA ARG A 236 -28.64 -22.54 -4.53
C ARG A 236 -29.97 -22.92 -5.15
N LYS A 237 -31.09 -22.43 -4.61
CA LYS A 237 -32.41 -22.65 -5.15
C LYS A 237 -32.55 -22.09 -6.60
N ALA A 238 -32.03 -20.88 -6.83
CA ALA A 238 -32.04 -20.30 -8.17
C ALA A 238 -31.19 -21.10 -9.18
N MET A 239 -30.17 -21.83 -8.70
CA MET A 239 -29.33 -22.72 -9.50
C MET A 239 -29.89 -24.15 -9.63
N GLY A 240 -30.99 -24.47 -8.97
CA GLY A 240 -31.56 -25.84 -8.96
C GLY A 240 -30.82 -26.81 -8.03
N LEU A 241 -30.01 -26.31 -7.11
CA LEU A 241 -29.25 -27.09 -6.14
C LEU A 241 -30.04 -27.27 -4.84
N LYS A 242 -29.70 -28.31 -4.08
CA LYS A 242 -30.27 -28.54 -2.75
C LYS A 242 -29.84 -27.44 -1.78
N GLU A 243 -30.73 -27.06 -0.89
CA GLU A 243 -30.39 -26.17 0.21
C GLU A 243 -29.36 -26.83 1.15
N VAL A 244 -28.48 -26.02 1.73
CA VAL A 244 -27.56 -26.48 2.77
C VAL A 244 -28.31 -26.60 4.10
N ASN A 245 -27.87 -27.55 4.94
CA ASN A 245 -28.39 -27.67 6.30
C ASN A 245 -28.10 -26.37 7.08
N PRO A 246 -29.09 -25.78 7.77
CA PRO A 246 -28.87 -24.62 8.64
C PRO A 246 -27.83 -24.85 9.74
N ASP A 247 -27.59 -26.11 10.12
CA ASP A 247 -26.57 -26.48 11.11
C ASP A 247 -25.15 -26.58 10.53
N LYS A 248 -24.97 -26.31 9.23
CA LYS A 248 -23.65 -26.32 8.61
C LYS A 248 -22.69 -25.36 9.33
N LYS A 249 -21.54 -25.87 9.76
CA LYS A 249 -20.53 -25.12 10.54
C LYS A 249 -19.24 -24.84 9.76
N THR A 250 -19.05 -25.47 8.61
CA THR A 250 -17.81 -25.34 7.83
C THR A 250 -17.87 -24.13 6.91
N PHE A 251 -17.28 -23.03 7.37
CA PHE A 251 -17.10 -21.78 6.60
C PHE A 251 -15.68 -21.27 6.78
N GLY A 252 -15.17 -20.56 5.78
CA GLY A 252 -13.92 -19.81 5.89
C GLY A 252 -14.21 -18.36 6.24
N TYR A 253 -13.40 -17.75 7.10
CA TYR A 253 -13.46 -16.37 7.52
C TYR A 253 -12.14 -15.71 7.13
N TRP A 254 -12.12 -15.08 5.93
CA TRP A 254 -10.88 -14.73 5.26
C TRP A 254 -10.79 -13.24 4.94
N ALA A 255 -9.53 -12.77 4.84
CA ALA A 255 -9.10 -11.49 4.32
C ALA A 255 -10.00 -10.30 4.69
N PRO A 256 -10.00 -9.85 5.95
CA PRO A 256 -10.70 -8.63 6.32
C PRO A 256 -9.96 -7.41 5.75
N CYS A 257 -10.70 -6.36 5.41
CA CYS A 257 -10.16 -5.05 5.08
C CYS A 257 -10.82 -3.99 5.95
N VAL A 258 -10.06 -3.36 6.83
CA VAL A 258 -10.57 -2.31 7.71
C VAL A 258 -10.09 -0.93 7.26
N ARG A 259 -10.99 0.07 7.29
CA ARG A 259 -10.65 1.47 7.05
C ARG A 259 -11.45 2.37 7.98
N LYS A 260 -10.82 3.47 8.37
CA LYS A 260 -11.49 4.59 9.02
C LYS A 260 -12.29 5.38 7.97
N VAL A 261 -13.59 5.48 8.15
CA VAL A 261 -14.47 6.25 7.27
C VAL A 261 -14.45 7.73 7.65
N LYS A 262 -14.56 7.97 8.96
CA LYS A 262 -14.48 9.29 9.61
C LYS A 262 -14.22 9.07 11.10
N THR A 263 -13.99 10.13 11.83
CA THR A 263 -13.90 10.06 13.30
C THR A 263 -15.12 9.34 13.87
N GLY A 264 -14.87 8.31 14.67
CA GLY A 264 -15.90 7.48 15.30
C GLY A 264 -16.66 6.57 14.34
N LEU A 265 -16.10 6.24 13.15
CA LEU A 265 -16.68 5.23 12.26
C LEU A 265 -15.60 4.47 11.49
N TYR A 266 -15.56 3.16 11.69
CA TYR A 266 -14.67 2.21 11.03
C TYR A 266 -15.50 1.16 10.32
N ARG A 267 -15.12 0.80 9.10
CA ARG A 267 -15.72 -0.26 8.29
C ARG A 267 -14.73 -1.39 8.09
N MET A 268 -15.20 -2.62 8.32
CA MET A 268 -14.48 -3.84 8.00
C MET A 268 -15.30 -4.64 6.99
N TYR A 269 -14.77 -4.73 5.76
CA TYR A 269 -15.25 -5.70 4.79
C TYR A 269 -14.55 -7.02 5.05
N TYR A 270 -15.28 -8.12 4.99
CA TYR A 270 -14.79 -9.45 5.33
C TYR A 270 -15.32 -10.50 4.35
N SER A 271 -14.60 -11.60 4.20
CA SER A 271 -15.01 -12.69 3.32
C SER A 271 -15.51 -13.89 4.09
N ILE A 272 -16.67 -14.43 3.70
CA ILE A 272 -17.18 -15.73 4.14
C ILE A 272 -17.13 -16.69 2.95
N VAL A 273 -16.33 -17.74 3.07
CA VAL A 273 -16.18 -18.76 2.03
C VAL A 273 -17.05 -19.95 2.38
N CYS A 274 -17.89 -20.35 1.43
CA CYS A 274 -18.88 -21.40 1.62
C CYS A 274 -18.51 -22.62 0.76
N PRO A 275 -17.77 -23.62 1.28
CA PRO A 275 -17.48 -24.85 0.58
C PRO A 275 -18.71 -25.72 0.39
N GLY A 276 -18.71 -26.61 -0.59
CA GLY A 276 -19.75 -27.60 -0.80
C GLY A 276 -21.00 -27.11 -1.53
N THR A 277 -20.90 -25.98 -2.25
CA THR A 277 -22.05 -25.42 -2.99
C THR A 277 -22.42 -26.26 -4.22
N ILE A 278 -21.45 -26.86 -4.89
CA ILE A 278 -21.66 -27.64 -6.13
C ILE A 278 -21.55 -29.13 -5.86
N ASP A 279 -20.40 -29.59 -5.35
CA ASP A 279 -20.06 -31.02 -5.20
C ASP A 279 -20.27 -31.55 -3.78
N GLY A 280 -20.85 -30.75 -2.90
CA GLY A 280 -21.07 -31.11 -1.51
C GLY A 280 -19.93 -30.70 -0.57
N ASP A 281 -20.00 -31.13 0.69
CA ASP A 281 -19.04 -30.75 1.73
C ASP A 281 -17.62 -31.21 1.38
N GLY A 282 -16.66 -30.34 1.62
CA GLY A 282 -15.24 -30.57 1.34
C GLY A 282 -14.73 -29.93 0.06
N THR A 283 -15.59 -29.44 -0.81
CA THR A 283 -15.19 -28.67 -2.01
C THR A 283 -14.91 -27.22 -1.64
N TRP A 284 -13.73 -26.71 -2.01
CA TRP A 284 -13.31 -25.36 -1.69
C TRP A 284 -13.98 -24.29 -2.56
N SER A 285 -14.30 -23.15 -1.94
CA SER A 285 -14.52 -21.85 -2.62
C SER A 285 -15.59 -21.83 -3.71
N GLU A 286 -16.59 -22.67 -3.64
CA GLU A 286 -17.66 -22.70 -4.64
C GLU A 286 -18.52 -21.44 -4.62
N ARG A 287 -18.69 -20.84 -3.46
CA ARG A 287 -19.41 -19.61 -3.22
C ARG A 287 -18.72 -18.84 -2.10
N ALA A 288 -18.52 -17.56 -2.35
CA ALA A 288 -18.04 -16.65 -1.32
C ALA A 288 -18.97 -15.42 -1.24
N PHE A 289 -18.94 -14.79 -0.09
CA PHE A 289 -19.63 -13.54 0.19
C PHE A 289 -18.65 -12.55 0.79
N ILE A 290 -18.74 -11.30 0.35
CA ILE A 290 -18.20 -10.19 1.11
C ILE A 290 -19.35 -9.61 1.93
N GLY A 291 -19.13 -9.50 3.24
CA GLY A 291 -19.99 -8.84 4.21
C GLY A 291 -19.34 -7.57 4.75
N LEU A 292 -20.07 -6.81 5.54
CA LEU A 292 -19.63 -5.56 6.15
C LEU A 292 -19.92 -5.59 7.64
N MET A 293 -18.94 -5.18 8.45
CA MET A 293 -19.12 -4.79 9.86
C MET A 293 -18.73 -3.33 10.05
N GLU A 294 -19.35 -2.68 11.03
CA GLU A 294 -18.99 -1.33 11.47
C GLU A 294 -18.70 -1.30 12.98
N ASN A 295 -17.77 -0.44 13.37
CA ASN A 295 -17.47 -0.14 14.76
C ASN A 295 -17.23 1.37 14.91
N THR A 296 -17.60 1.92 16.07
CA THR A 296 -17.34 3.32 16.40
C THR A 296 -16.04 3.50 17.18
N ASP A 297 -15.54 2.43 17.80
CA ASP A 297 -14.33 2.42 18.61
C ASP A 297 -13.62 1.05 18.51
N PRO A 298 -12.53 0.92 17.74
CA PRO A 298 -11.78 -0.32 17.62
C PRO A 298 -11.18 -0.82 18.94
N ALA A 299 -11.01 0.04 19.96
CA ALA A 299 -10.59 -0.39 21.29
C ALA A 299 -11.63 -1.33 21.95
N ASN A 300 -12.90 -1.15 21.63
CA ASN A 300 -13.96 -2.09 21.95
C ASN A 300 -14.07 -3.18 20.87
N ASN A 301 -13.28 -4.24 21.02
CA ASN A 301 -13.24 -5.34 20.04
C ASN A 301 -14.59 -6.08 19.89
N ASP A 302 -15.46 -6.06 20.89
CA ASP A 302 -16.81 -6.62 20.83
C ASP A 302 -17.84 -5.65 20.23
N GLY A 303 -17.44 -4.41 19.92
CA GLY A 303 -18.27 -3.35 19.33
C GLY A 303 -18.51 -3.47 17.82
N TRP A 304 -17.94 -4.48 17.16
CA TRP A 304 -18.17 -4.71 15.74
C TRP A 304 -19.57 -5.24 15.49
N VAL A 305 -20.35 -4.50 14.71
CA VAL A 305 -21.75 -4.80 14.37
C VAL A 305 -21.85 -5.21 12.90
N ASP A 306 -22.36 -6.39 12.63
CA ASP A 306 -22.62 -6.87 11.27
C ASP A 306 -23.69 -6.01 10.58
N LYS A 307 -23.38 -5.57 9.37
CA LYS A 307 -24.26 -4.80 8.47
C LYS A 307 -24.75 -5.64 7.29
N GLY A 308 -24.42 -6.92 7.31
CA GLY A 308 -24.92 -7.91 6.38
C GLY A 308 -24.20 -7.95 5.03
N TYR A 309 -24.82 -8.63 4.12
CA TYR A 309 -24.37 -8.92 2.76
C TYR A 309 -23.98 -7.65 1.96
N VAL A 310 -22.88 -7.74 1.26
CA VAL A 310 -22.40 -6.72 0.31
C VAL A 310 -22.43 -7.26 -1.12
N ILE A 311 -21.69 -8.34 -1.41
CA ILE A 311 -21.55 -8.88 -2.77
C ILE A 311 -21.20 -10.37 -2.71
N THR A 312 -21.41 -11.08 -3.81
CA THR A 312 -21.03 -12.49 -3.99
C THR A 312 -20.37 -12.72 -5.35
N ASN A 313 -19.91 -13.93 -5.60
CA ASN A 313 -19.33 -14.34 -6.88
C ASN A 313 -20.25 -14.04 -8.04
N ALA A 314 -19.73 -13.32 -9.04
CA ALA A 314 -20.46 -13.02 -10.27
C ALA A 314 -20.28 -14.15 -11.30
N SER A 315 -21.34 -14.52 -12.00
CA SER A 315 -21.35 -15.61 -12.99
C SER A 315 -20.37 -15.38 -14.15
N ASP A 316 -19.83 -16.45 -14.68
CA ASP A 316 -19.07 -16.48 -15.94
C ASP A 316 -19.93 -16.93 -17.13
N LYS A 317 -21.26 -17.02 -16.97
CA LYS A 317 -22.19 -17.47 -17.99
C LYS A 317 -22.09 -16.64 -19.26
N GLY A 318 -21.83 -17.28 -20.37
CA GLY A 318 -21.63 -16.64 -21.67
C GLY A 318 -20.19 -16.29 -21.99
N LEU A 319 -19.23 -16.51 -21.07
CA LEU A 319 -17.81 -16.41 -21.41
C LEU A 319 -17.32 -17.69 -22.09
N ASN A 320 -16.39 -17.54 -23.02
CA ASN A 320 -15.88 -18.65 -23.84
C ASN A 320 -15.00 -19.65 -23.07
N TYR A 321 -14.50 -19.27 -21.90
CA TYR A 321 -13.69 -20.14 -21.05
C TYR A 321 -14.47 -20.86 -19.95
N ARG A 322 -15.79 -20.68 -19.91
CA ARG A 322 -16.67 -21.48 -19.05
C ARG A 322 -16.64 -22.93 -19.48
N VAL A 323 -16.47 -23.85 -18.51
CA VAL A 323 -16.47 -25.29 -18.76
C VAL A 323 -17.78 -25.91 -18.27
N LYS A 324 -17.84 -26.36 -17.04
CA LYS A 324 -19.01 -27.01 -16.46
C LYS A 324 -19.42 -26.32 -15.16
N ALA A 325 -20.72 -26.23 -14.93
CA ALA A 325 -21.24 -25.63 -13.71
C ALA A 325 -21.08 -26.53 -12.48
N ASP A 326 -20.94 -27.82 -12.67
CA ASP A 326 -20.74 -28.85 -11.65
C ASP A 326 -19.28 -29.11 -11.28
N ASP A 327 -18.33 -28.40 -11.88
CA ASP A 327 -16.91 -28.46 -11.58
C ASP A 327 -16.48 -27.18 -10.87
N TRP A 328 -16.22 -27.24 -9.57
CA TRP A 328 -15.88 -26.06 -8.79
C TRP A 328 -14.60 -25.37 -9.27
N SER A 329 -13.60 -26.10 -9.75
CA SER A 329 -12.35 -25.55 -10.27
C SER A 329 -12.52 -24.86 -11.62
N ARG A 330 -13.60 -25.12 -12.31
CA ARG A 330 -14.00 -24.57 -13.59
C ARG A 330 -15.31 -23.83 -13.50
N CYS A 331 -15.71 -23.50 -12.27
CA CYS A 331 -17.04 -23.10 -11.96
C CYS A 331 -17.45 -21.76 -12.56
N TYR A 332 -18.65 -21.47 -12.39
CA TYR A 332 -19.50 -20.53 -13.00
C TYR A 332 -19.42 -19.13 -12.34
N PHE A 333 -18.27 -18.75 -11.86
CA PHE A 333 -18.10 -17.35 -11.49
C PHE A 333 -16.91 -16.72 -12.21
N ARG A 334 -17.15 -15.51 -12.67
CA ARG A 334 -16.15 -14.66 -13.31
C ARG A 334 -15.18 -14.10 -12.29
N TRP A 335 -15.71 -13.57 -11.17
CA TRP A 335 -14.94 -13.00 -10.09
C TRP A 335 -15.27 -13.69 -8.79
N ASN A 336 -14.25 -13.93 -8.01
CA ASN A 336 -14.37 -14.51 -6.68
C ASN A 336 -14.62 -13.40 -5.67
N ALA A 337 -15.69 -13.48 -4.88
CA ALA A 337 -16.04 -12.46 -3.89
C ALA A 337 -15.30 -12.69 -2.57
N ILE A 338 -13.98 -12.64 -2.62
CA ILE A 338 -13.09 -12.64 -1.48
C ILE A 338 -12.02 -11.56 -1.64
N ASP A 339 -11.19 -11.37 -0.64
CA ASP A 339 -10.08 -10.43 -0.61
C ASP A 339 -10.52 -8.98 -0.92
N PRO A 340 -11.43 -8.41 -0.13
CA PRO A 340 -11.88 -7.04 -0.34
C PRO A 340 -10.78 -6.04 -0.03
N SER A 341 -10.63 -5.02 -0.87
CA SER A 341 -9.89 -3.80 -0.58
C SER A 341 -10.80 -2.60 -0.73
N TYR A 342 -10.99 -1.87 0.34
CA TYR A 342 -11.89 -0.73 0.43
C TYR A 342 -11.11 0.57 0.46
N ILE A 343 -11.50 1.55 -0.35
CA ILE A 343 -10.87 2.86 -0.39
C ILE A 343 -11.92 3.97 -0.46
N ILE A 344 -11.59 5.10 0.17
CA ILE A 344 -12.29 6.37 0.03
C ILE A 344 -11.38 7.28 -0.79
N THR A 345 -11.88 7.79 -1.91
CA THR A 345 -11.10 8.68 -2.78
C THR A 345 -11.01 10.08 -2.17
N PRO A 346 -10.06 10.92 -2.62
CA PRO A 346 -9.98 12.31 -2.16
C PRO A 346 -11.29 13.11 -2.35
N GLU A 347 -12.09 12.74 -3.34
CA GLU A 347 -13.40 13.35 -3.62
C GLU A 347 -14.53 12.82 -2.72
N GLY A 348 -14.21 11.85 -1.85
CA GLY A 348 -15.19 11.23 -0.94
C GLY A 348 -16.03 10.11 -1.57
N ASN A 349 -15.64 9.58 -2.73
CA ASN A 349 -16.29 8.42 -3.31
C ASN A 349 -15.75 7.13 -2.69
N HIS A 350 -16.63 6.18 -2.43
CA HIS A 350 -16.29 4.91 -1.80
C HIS A 350 -16.23 3.80 -2.84
N TRP A 351 -15.17 3.00 -2.80
CA TRP A 351 -14.94 1.92 -3.75
C TRP A 351 -14.50 0.64 -3.05
N LEU A 352 -14.90 -0.48 -3.63
CA LEU A 352 -14.48 -1.83 -3.26
C LEU A 352 -13.81 -2.47 -4.48
N ILE A 353 -12.54 -2.88 -4.32
CA ILE A 353 -11.84 -3.75 -5.26
C ILE A 353 -11.75 -5.11 -4.60
N TYR A 354 -12.02 -6.18 -5.33
CA TYR A 354 -12.01 -7.53 -4.75
C TYR A 354 -11.61 -8.57 -5.79
N GLY A 355 -11.35 -9.79 -5.35
CA GLY A 355 -11.09 -10.91 -6.26
C GLY A 355 -9.86 -11.73 -5.86
N SER A 356 -9.88 -12.98 -6.25
CA SER A 356 -8.81 -13.94 -5.99
C SER A 356 -8.86 -15.04 -7.02
N TRP A 357 -7.75 -15.31 -7.64
CA TRP A 357 -7.48 -16.39 -8.62
C TRP A 357 -8.33 -16.39 -9.89
N HIS A 358 -9.52 -15.81 -9.91
CA HIS A 358 -10.49 -15.89 -11.00
C HIS A 358 -10.59 -14.58 -11.79
N SER A 359 -10.13 -14.60 -13.03
CA SER A 359 -10.33 -13.57 -14.06
C SER A 359 -9.77 -12.16 -13.76
N GLY A 360 -9.21 -11.93 -12.58
CA GLY A 360 -8.67 -10.64 -12.15
C GLY A 360 -9.57 -9.93 -11.12
N PHE A 361 -9.38 -8.62 -10.99
CA PHE A 361 -9.94 -7.80 -9.91
C PHE A 361 -10.96 -6.81 -10.47
N PRO A 362 -12.24 -6.87 -10.04
CA PRO A 362 -13.24 -5.86 -10.33
C PRO A 362 -13.26 -4.75 -9.28
N ALA A 363 -13.64 -3.55 -9.69
CA ALA A 363 -13.98 -2.43 -8.83
C ALA A 363 -15.46 -2.11 -8.86
N VAL A 364 -16.07 -1.87 -7.69
CA VAL A 364 -17.47 -1.50 -7.50
C VAL A 364 -17.55 -0.22 -6.70
N GLU A 365 -18.32 0.75 -7.20
CA GLU A 365 -18.62 1.95 -6.44
C GLU A 365 -19.66 1.65 -5.35
N LEU A 366 -19.39 2.16 -4.15
CA LEU A 366 -20.25 1.98 -2.98
C LEU A 366 -20.98 3.27 -2.62
N ASP A 367 -22.16 3.13 -2.09
CA ASP A 367 -22.85 4.21 -1.42
C ASP A 367 -22.11 4.56 -0.10
N ALA A 368 -21.78 5.82 0.07
CA ALA A 368 -20.96 6.29 1.17
C ALA A 368 -21.61 6.11 2.55
N GLU A 369 -22.94 6.18 2.62
CA GLU A 369 -23.69 6.05 3.86
C GLU A 369 -23.80 4.59 4.29
N THR A 370 -24.22 3.73 3.38
CA THR A 370 -24.51 2.32 3.67
C THR A 370 -23.32 1.39 3.53
N GLY A 371 -22.28 1.78 2.78
CA GLY A 371 -21.14 0.91 2.45
C GLY A 371 -21.52 -0.26 1.51
N LYS A 372 -22.67 -0.21 0.87
CA LYS A 372 -23.16 -1.24 -0.07
C LYS A 372 -22.96 -0.80 -1.52
N PRO A 373 -22.97 -1.71 -2.50
CA PRO A 373 -22.92 -1.31 -3.90
C PRO A 373 -23.98 -0.26 -4.23
N LYS A 374 -23.55 0.82 -4.89
CA LYS A 374 -24.42 1.93 -5.29
C LYS A 374 -25.46 1.51 -6.33
N ALA A 375 -25.06 0.62 -7.22
CA ALA A 375 -25.97 0.00 -8.18
C ALA A 375 -26.70 -1.19 -7.54
N THR A 376 -27.98 -1.38 -7.90
CA THR A 376 -28.72 -2.59 -7.54
C THR A 376 -28.07 -3.81 -8.20
N LEU A 377 -27.64 -4.77 -7.40
CA LEU A 377 -27.05 -6.01 -7.91
C LEU A 377 -28.16 -6.93 -8.44
N PRO A 378 -28.09 -7.37 -9.69
CA PRO A 378 -28.99 -8.38 -10.23
C PRO A 378 -28.68 -9.77 -9.65
N ASN A 379 -29.45 -10.77 -10.07
CA ASN A 379 -29.14 -12.16 -9.74
C ASN A 379 -27.69 -12.48 -10.19
N PRO A 380 -26.83 -12.97 -9.29
CA PRO A 380 -25.41 -13.26 -9.61
C PRO A 380 -25.25 -14.38 -10.67
N TRP A 381 -26.32 -15.07 -11.02
CA TRP A 381 -26.39 -16.15 -12.01
C TRP A 381 -26.74 -15.68 -13.42
N GLY A 382 -26.82 -14.40 -13.65
CA GLY A 382 -27.06 -13.80 -14.96
C GLY A 382 -25.91 -13.99 -15.94
N THR A 383 -26.13 -13.61 -17.20
CA THR A 383 -25.08 -13.50 -18.21
C THR A 383 -24.10 -12.39 -17.85
N VAL A 384 -22.92 -12.38 -18.47
CA VAL A 384 -21.87 -11.38 -18.23
C VAL A 384 -22.36 -9.94 -18.37
N ASN A 385 -23.30 -9.68 -19.29
CA ASN A 385 -23.86 -8.35 -19.45
C ASN A 385 -24.84 -7.99 -18.33
N GLU A 386 -25.65 -8.95 -17.90
CA GLU A 386 -26.61 -8.75 -16.81
C GLU A 386 -25.92 -8.50 -15.48
N ILE A 387 -24.77 -9.14 -15.24
CA ILE A 387 -23.98 -8.99 -14.00
C ILE A 387 -23.00 -7.81 -14.03
N ALA A 388 -23.03 -6.93 -15.02
CA ALA A 388 -22.14 -5.77 -15.07
C ALA A 388 -22.08 -4.94 -13.77
N PRO A 389 -23.19 -4.79 -12.98
CA PRO A 389 -23.16 -4.10 -11.69
C PRO A 389 -22.27 -4.74 -10.62
N TYR A 390 -21.80 -5.99 -10.82
CA TYR A 390 -20.84 -6.65 -9.93
C TYR A 390 -19.41 -6.08 -10.05
N GLY A 391 -19.16 -5.23 -11.04
CA GLY A 391 -17.93 -4.44 -11.12
C GLY A 391 -17.34 -4.32 -12.51
N LYS A 392 -16.41 -3.36 -12.62
CA LYS A 392 -15.57 -3.11 -13.79
C LYS A 392 -14.19 -3.71 -13.53
N LEU A 393 -13.70 -4.53 -14.45
CA LEU A 393 -12.34 -5.08 -14.36
C LEU A 393 -11.31 -3.95 -14.30
N VAL A 394 -10.46 -3.93 -13.28
CA VAL A 394 -9.39 -2.95 -13.11
C VAL A 394 -8.00 -3.54 -13.29
N ALA A 395 -7.81 -4.83 -13.01
CA ALA A 395 -6.54 -5.47 -13.24
C ALA A 395 -6.70 -6.98 -13.49
N THR A 396 -5.91 -7.52 -14.40
CA THR A 396 -5.82 -8.95 -14.69
C THR A 396 -4.42 -9.32 -15.13
N ARG A 397 -3.92 -10.45 -14.67
CA ARG A 397 -2.63 -10.99 -15.09
C ARG A 397 -2.67 -11.52 -16.52
N GLN A 398 -3.80 -12.13 -16.89
CA GLN A 398 -3.98 -12.68 -18.24
C GLN A 398 -5.42 -12.48 -18.70
N MET A 399 -5.59 -11.66 -19.72
CA MET A 399 -6.91 -11.40 -20.31
C MET A 399 -7.54 -12.67 -20.88
N GLY A 400 -8.83 -12.88 -20.58
CA GLY A 400 -9.57 -14.03 -21.06
C GLY A 400 -9.20 -15.36 -20.41
N ASN A 401 -8.30 -15.38 -19.44
CA ASN A 401 -7.99 -16.56 -18.63
C ASN A 401 -8.66 -16.46 -17.27
N ARG A 402 -9.32 -17.53 -16.85
CA ARG A 402 -9.92 -17.60 -15.53
C ARG A 402 -8.87 -17.72 -14.42
N TRP A 403 -7.84 -18.54 -14.62
CA TRP A 403 -6.79 -18.76 -13.63
C TRP A 403 -5.72 -17.67 -13.72
N GLN A 404 -5.65 -16.85 -12.70
CA GLN A 404 -4.73 -15.70 -12.67
C GLN A 404 -3.46 -15.96 -11.86
N GLY A 405 -3.49 -16.85 -10.86
CA GLY A 405 -2.39 -17.01 -9.92
C GLY A 405 -2.06 -15.71 -9.21
N SER A 406 -3.09 -14.93 -8.87
CA SER A 406 -2.98 -13.64 -8.17
C SER A 406 -4.21 -13.40 -7.32
N GLU A 407 -4.01 -12.77 -6.15
CA GLU A 407 -5.05 -12.52 -5.14
C GLU A 407 -4.67 -11.34 -4.25
N GLY A 408 -5.48 -11.06 -3.21
CA GLY A 408 -5.18 -10.05 -2.19
C GLY A 408 -4.94 -8.65 -2.77
N PRO A 409 -5.87 -8.07 -3.55
CA PRO A 409 -5.71 -6.71 -4.02
C PRO A 409 -5.73 -5.75 -2.84
N GLU A 410 -4.76 -4.86 -2.76
CA GLU A 410 -4.75 -3.76 -1.80
C GLU A 410 -4.59 -2.44 -2.55
N VAL A 411 -5.57 -1.55 -2.42
CA VAL A 411 -5.55 -0.26 -3.09
C VAL A 411 -5.39 0.88 -2.10
N VAL A 412 -4.43 1.76 -2.38
CA VAL A 412 -4.20 2.99 -1.62
C VAL A 412 -4.01 4.18 -2.55
N TYR A 413 -4.33 5.37 -2.06
CA TYR A 413 -4.04 6.62 -2.73
C TYR A 413 -2.88 7.33 -2.03
N ASN A 414 -1.87 7.75 -2.78
CA ASN A 414 -0.80 8.57 -2.23
C ASN A 414 -0.98 10.02 -2.69
N PRO A 415 -1.33 10.95 -1.79
CA PRO A 415 -1.60 12.34 -2.13
C PRO A 415 -0.37 13.08 -2.68
N ASN A 416 0.85 12.66 -2.30
CA ASN A 416 2.09 13.28 -2.77
C ASN A 416 2.37 12.99 -4.24
N THR A 417 1.92 11.85 -4.75
CA THR A 417 2.11 11.44 -6.14
C THR A 417 0.85 11.66 -6.98
N GLY A 418 -0.32 11.73 -6.33
CA GLY A 418 -1.63 11.79 -6.97
C GLY A 418 -1.97 10.53 -7.75
N TYR A 419 -1.47 9.35 -7.30
CA TYR A 419 -1.77 8.05 -7.90
C TYR A 419 -2.46 7.13 -6.90
N TYR A 420 -3.33 6.29 -7.43
CA TYR A 420 -3.78 5.06 -6.81
C TYR A 420 -2.78 3.95 -7.11
N TYR A 421 -2.40 3.19 -6.10
CA TYR A 421 -1.51 2.04 -6.20
C TYR A 421 -2.30 0.79 -5.87
N LEU A 422 -2.24 -0.19 -6.74
CA LEU A 422 -2.83 -1.50 -6.55
C LEU A 422 -1.70 -2.52 -6.33
N PHE A 423 -1.58 -2.99 -5.10
CA PHE A 423 -0.69 -4.06 -4.69
C PHE A 423 -1.42 -5.38 -4.83
N VAL A 424 -0.75 -6.40 -5.31
CA VAL A 424 -1.34 -7.72 -5.58
C VAL A 424 -0.38 -8.81 -5.17
N ALA A 425 -0.90 -9.83 -4.52
CA ALA A 425 -0.17 -11.06 -4.23
C ALA A 425 -0.16 -11.98 -5.45
N TYR A 426 1.01 -12.52 -5.79
CA TYR A 426 1.20 -13.46 -6.89
C TYR A 426 1.59 -14.83 -6.37
N ASP A 427 1.13 -15.86 -7.09
CA ASP A 427 1.44 -17.27 -6.93
C ASP A 427 0.82 -17.92 -5.67
N ALA A 428 1.29 -19.09 -5.26
CA ALA A 428 0.74 -19.80 -4.11
C ALA A 428 1.26 -19.22 -2.78
N LEU A 429 0.40 -19.19 -1.78
CA LEU A 429 0.61 -18.53 -0.49
C LEU A 429 1.70 -19.15 0.41
N ASP A 430 2.20 -20.33 0.07
CA ASP A 430 3.12 -21.09 0.93
C ASP A 430 4.60 -20.66 0.78
N VAL A 431 5.19 -20.84 -0.40
CA VAL A 431 6.60 -20.51 -0.67
C VAL A 431 6.75 -19.41 -1.71
N PRO A 432 6.16 -19.52 -2.92
CA PRO A 432 6.41 -18.58 -4.01
C PRO A 432 5.74 -17.21 -3.86
N TYR A 433 4.90 -17.02 -2.87
CA TYR A 433 4.12 -15.81 -2.65
C TYR A 433 4.97 -14.55 -2.69
N ASN A 434 4.59 -13.58 -3.52
CA ASN A 434 5.31 -12.34 -3.72
C ASN A 434 4.35 -11.18 -4.00
N THR A 435 4.74 -9.96 -3.65
CA THR A 435 3.90 -8.77 -3.86
C THR A 435 4.40 -7.98 -5.05
N ARG A 436 3.47 -7.55 -5.87
CA ARG A 436 3.69 -6.68 -7.02
C ARG A 436 2.80 -5.46 -6.96
N VAL A 437 3.14 -4.41 -7.73
CA VAL A 437 2.37 -3.17 -7.72
C VAL A 437 2.25 -2.57 -9.11
N VAL A 438 1.09 -1.94 -9.33
CA VAL A 438 0.79 -1.09 -10.50
C VAL A 438 0.11 0.19 -10.01
N ARG A 439 0.04 1.22 -10.85
CA ARG A 439 -0.57 2.50 -10.47
C ARG A 439 -1.51 3.07 -11.52
N SER A 440 -2.43 3.93 -11.09
CA SER A 440 -3.39 4.63 -11.95
C SER A 440 -3.67 6.04 -11.41
N LYS A 441 -4.10 6.95 -12.29
CA LYS A 441 -4.67 8.25 -11.86
C LYS A 441 -6.14 8.15 -11.42
N ASN A 442 -6.81 7.06 -11.75
CA ASN A 442 -8.20 6.82 -11.37
C ASN A 442 -8.32 5.51 -10.59
N VAL A 443 -9.19 5.48 -9.60
CA VAL A 443 -9.41 4.30 -8.75
C VAL A 443 -9.90 3.07 -9.54
N ASP A 444 -10.63 3.30 -10.63
CA ASP A 444 -11.17 2.28 -11.53
C ASP A 444 -10.29 2.04 -12.79
N GLY A 445 -9.03 2.50 -12.77
CA GLY A 445 -8.03 2.28 -13.81
C GLY A 445 -8.05 3.31 -14.96
N PRO A 446 -7.22 3.10 -16.01
CA PRO A 446 -6.36 1.93 -16.20
C PRO A 446 -5.16 1.92 -15.26
N TYR A 447 -4.82 0.74 -14.76
CA TYR A 447 -3.62 0.50 -13.97
C TYR A 447 -2.47 0.06 -14.86
N VAL A 448 -1.30 0.65 -14.63
CA VAL A 448 -0.11 0.45 -15.47
C VAL A 448 1.11 0.13 -14.60
N GLY A 449 1.90 -0.84 -15.01
CA GLY A 449 3.18 -1.19 -14.41
C GLY A 449 4.28 -0.19 -14.74
N ILE A 450 5.40 -0.27 -14.04
CA ILE A 450 6.57 0.58 -14.28
C ILE A 450 7.15 0.40 -15.68
N ASP A 451 6.97 -0.77 -16.27
CA ASP A 451 7.37 -1.12 -17.64
C ASP A 451 6.35 -0.69 -18.72
N GLY A 452 5.29 0.00 -18.32
CA GLY A 452 4.21 0.42 -19.21
C GLY A 452 3.15 -0.65 -19.52
N THR A 453 3.20 -1.81 -18.87
CA THR A 453 2.20 -2.88 -19.02
C THR A 453 0.84 -2.41 -18.52
N ASP A 454 -0.14 -2.31 -19.41
CA ASP A 454 -1.54 -2.01 -19.07
C ASP A 454 -2.25 -3.30 -18.63
N VAL A 455 -2.39 -3.48 -17.32
CA VAL A 455 -3.02 -4.66 -16.73
C VAL A 455 -4.54 -4.58 -16.69
N THR A 456 -5.13 -3.45 -17.03
CA THR A 456 -6.58 -3.24 -17.07
C THR A 456 -7.19 -3.70 -18.39
N THR A 457 -6.61 -3.27 -19.51
CA THR A 457 -7.20 -3.48 -20.85
C THR A 457 -6.51 -4.60 -21.64
N LYS A 458 -5.24 -4.88 -21.36
CA LYS A 458 -4.45 -5.90 -22.05
C LYS A 458 -4.16 -7.13 -21.19
N GLY A 459 -4.03 -6.91 -19.87
CA GLY A 459 -3.52 -7.90 -18.96
C GLY A 459 -1.99 -8.06 -19.07
N GLY A 460 -1.38 -8.60 -18.03
CA GLY A 460 0.05 -8.83 -17.97
C GLY A 460 0.58 -8.97 -16.55
N ASP A 461 1.82 -9.42 -16.43
CA ASP A 461 2.51 -9.44 -15.14
C ASP A 461 2.76 -8.02 -14.65
N MET A 462 2.51 -7.81 -13.36
CA MET A 462 2.68 -6.51 -12.72
C MET A 462 4.13 -6.33 -12.25
N TYR A 463 4.65 -5.12 -12.41
CA TYR A 463 5.96 -4.70 -11.94
C TYR A 463 5.92 -3.29 -11.35
N PRO A 464 6.79 -2.97 -10.36
CA PRO A 464 7.89 -3.79 -9.83
C PRO A 464 7.44 -4.90 -8.87
N ILE A 465 8.37 -5.82 -8.57
CA ILE A 465 8.26 -6.77 -7.47
C ILE A 465 8.69 -6.06 -6.19
N LEU A 466 7.85 -6.08 -5.15
CA LEU A 466 8.13 -5.40 -3.89
C LEU A 466 8.65 -6.34 -2.81
N THR A 467 8.13 -7.56 -2.77
CA THR A 467 8.59 -8.63 -1.89
C THR A 467 8.75 -9.92 -2.67
N HIS A 468 9.62 -10.79 -2.21
CA HIS A 468 9.88 -12.10 -2.79
C HIS A 468 10.49 -12.98 -1.70
N PRO A 469 10.37 -14.32 -1.76
CA PRO A 469 11.15 -15.22 -0.92
C PRO A 469 12.64 -14.87 -0.92
N TYR A 470 13.24 -14.68 0.24
CA TYR A 470 14.61 -14.23 0.36
C TYR A 470 15.36 -14.85 1.55
N LYS A 471 16.68 -14.71 1.52
CA LYS A 471 17.55 -15.12 2.62
C LYS A 471 18.81 -14.24 2.63
N PHE A 472 19.07 -13.58 3.76
CA PHE A 472 20.39 -13.07 4.10
C PHE A 472 21.29 -14.21 4.57
N SER A 473 22.60 -13.98 4.70
CA SER A 473 23.59 -15.04 4.99
C SER A 473 23.29 -15.79 6.28
N ASN A 474 22.89 -15.06 7.32
CA ASN A 474 22.50 -15.63 8.59
C ASN A 474 21.00 -15.98 8.59
N GLY A 475 20.59 -16.87 9.51
CA GLY A 475 19.19 -17.26 9.66
C GLY A 475 18.64 -18.15 8.53
N HIS A 476 17.33 -18.34 8.53
CA HIS A 476 16.61 -19.19 7.58
C HIS A 476 16.02 -18.42 6.40
N GLY A 477 15.95 -17.08 6.50
CA GLY A 477 15.20 -16.24 5.57
C GLY A 477 13.69 -16.44 5.68
N TRP A 478 12.95 -15.82 4.77
CA TRP A 478 11.49 -15.84 4.76
C TRP A 478 10.95 -16.20 3.39
N VAL A 479 9.78 -16.84 3.39
CA VAL A 479 8.99 -17.19 2.20
C VAL A 479 7.54 -16.78 2.42
N GLY A 480 6.69 -16.89 1.42
CA GLY A 480 5.27 -16.64 1.59
C GLY A 480 4.94 -15.19 1.98
N ILE A 481 5.72 -14.20 1.52
CA ILE A 481 5.63 -12.80 1.95
C ILE A 481 4.73 -12.04 1.00
N SER A 482 3.44 -12.02 1.27
CA SER A 482 2.47 -11.25 0.49
C SER A 482 1.13 -11.14 1.21
N HIS A 483 0.06 -10.86 0.45
CA HIS A 483 -1.27 -10.53 0.91
C HIS A 483 -1.19 -9.40 1.92
N CYS A 484 -0.95 -8.20 1.42
CA CYS A 484 -0.55 -7.07 2.24
C CYS A 484 -1.70 -6.10 2.51
N CYS A 485 -1.50 -5.33 3.56
CA CYS A 485 -2.14 -4.05 3.79
C CYS A 485 -1.08 -2.95 3.74
N VAL A 486 -1.38 -1.85 3.07
CA VAL A 486 -0.52 -0.67 3.00
C VAL A 486 -1.23 0.49 3.67
N PHE A 487 -0.54 1.17 4.58
CA PHE A 487 -1.12 2.26 5.37
C PHE A 487 -0.05 3.29 5.72
N ASP A 488 -0.49 4.47 6.13
CA ASP A 488 0.37 5.55 6.58
C ASP A 488 0.03 5.98 8.02
N ASP A 489 0.93 6.75 8.63
CA ASP A 489 0.78 7.28 9.98
C ASP A 489 0.19 8.71 10.02
N GLY A 490 -0.24 9.23 8.89
CA GLY A 490 -0.70 10.62 8.76
C GLY A 490 0.42 11.66 8.83
N LYS A 491 1.68 11.23 8.98
CA LYS A 491 2.88 12.08 9.09
C LYS A 491 3.86 11.87 7.95
N GLY A 492 3.43 11.13 6.91
CA GLY A 492 4.23 10.85 5.71
C GLY A 492 5.06 9.57 5.76
N ASN A 493 5.01 8.80 6.86
CA ASN A 493 5.58 7.47 6.89
C ASN A 493 4.57 6.45 6.39
N TRP A 494 5.04 5.54 5.55
CA TRP A 494 4.23 4.48 4.98
C TRP A 494 4.75 3.12 5.39
N TYR A 495 3.82 2.20 5.60
CA TYR A 495 4.10 0.86 6.08
C TYR A 495 3.40 -0.19 5.23
N TYR A 496 4.03 -1.33 5.15
CA TYR A 496 3.57 -2.54 4.51
C TYR A 496 3.41 -3.62 5.59
N ALA A 497 2.21 -4.08 5.83
CA ALA A 497 1.95 -5.23 6.68
C ALA A 497 1.59 -6.45 5.84
N SER A 498 2.14 -7.61 6.15
CA SER A 498 1.84 -8.86 5.45
C SER A 498 2.01 -10.06 6.38
N GLN A 499 1.58 -11.21 5.93
CA GLN A 499 2.11 -12.47 6.46
C GLN A 499 3.51 -12.72 5.93
N ALA A 500 4.24 -13.57 6.62
CA ALA A 500 5.42 -14.28 6.15
C ALA A 500 5.46 -15.68 6.76
N ARG A 501 6.19 -16.59 6.14
CA ARG A 501 6.30 -17.99 6.57
C ARG A 501 7.75 -18.40 6.68
N PHE A 502 8.02 -19.36 7.55
CA PHE A 502 9.31 -20.03 7.51
C PHE A 502 9.44 -20.90 6.26
N PRO A 503 10.66 -21.09 5.74
CA PRO A 503 10.93 -22.15 4.79
C PRO A 503 10.57 -23.54 5.36
N VAL A 504 10.42 -24.51 4.49
CA VAL A 504 10.20 -25.91 4.89
C VAL A 504 11.46 -26.43 5.61
N ASN A 505 11.27 -27.23 6.65
CA ASN A 505 12.33 -27.90 7.43
C ASN A 505 13.26 -26.96 8.23
N VAL A 506 12.82 -25.79 8.61
CA VAL A 506 13.59 -24.93 9.53
C VAL A 506 13.70 -25.62 10.90
N GLY A 507 14.93 -25.71 11.43
CA GLY A 507 15.17 -26.37 12.72
C GLY A 507 14.81 -27.84 12.78
N GLY A 508 14.69 -28.54 11.63
CA GLY A 508 14.27 -29.94 11.56
C GLY A 508 12.75 -30.14 11.66
N ASN A 509 11.97 -29.07 11.71
CA ASN A 509 10.51 -29.14 11.73
C ASN A 509 9.96 -29.24 10.30
N ALA A 510 9.42 -30.40 9.92
CA ALA A 510 8.82 -30.63 8.61
C ALA A 510 7.62 -29.71 8.32
N TYR A 511 6.97 -29.20 9.35
CA TYR A 511 5.80 -28.32 9.27
C TYR A 511 6.15 -26.83 9.50
N SER A 512 7.42 -26.45 9.49
CA SER A 512 7.84 -25.07 9.75
C SER A 512 7.15 -24.05 8.82
N ASN A 513 6.87 -24.41 7.57
CA ASN A 513 6.16 -23.55 6.62
C ASN A 513 4.70 -23.26 7.00
N ALA A 514 4.09 -24.03 7.92
CA ALA A 514 2.77 -23.72 8.47
C ALA A 514 2.80 -22.58 9.50
N ILE A 515 3.97 -22.21 10.00
CA ILE A 515 4.17 -21.12 10.96
C ILE A 515 4.07 -19.80 10.21
N MET A 516 3.10 -18.98 10.59
CA MET A 516 2.86 -17.65 10.04
C MET A 516 3.24 -16.58 11.05
N MET A 517 3.95 -15.58 10.60
CA MET A 517 4.34 -14.41 11.38
C MET A 517 3.87 -13.16 10.63
N GLY A 518 3.25 -12.23 11.33
CA GLY A 518 2.97 -10.90 10.79
C GLY A 518 4.28 -10.12 10.65
N HIS A 519 4.45 -9.48 9.52
CA HIS A 519 5.56 -8.58 9.25
C HIS A 519 5.02 -7.18 9.00
N VAL A 520 5.57 -6.20 9.69
CA VAL A 520 5.42 -4.78 9.33
C VAL A 520 6.77 -4.30 8.81
N ARG A 521 6.79 -3.59 7.69
CA ARG A 521 8.00 -3.06 7.03
C ARG A 521 7.75 -1.62 6.62
N SER A 522 8.79 -0.79 6.63
CA SER A 522 8.70 0.57 6.10
C SER A 522 8.61 0.55 4.57
N ILE A 523 7.90 1.53 4.02
CA ILE A 523 7.90 1.83 2.59
C ILE A 523 8.69 3.12 2.35
N ARG A 524 9.60 3.08 1.38
CA ARG A 524 10.21 4.27 0.79
C ARG A 524 9.57 4.53 -0.56
N TRP A 525 9.56 5.78 -0.99
CA TRP A 525 9.03 6.18 -2.28
C TRP A 525 10.16 6.70 -3.16
N THR A 526 10.21 6.25 -4.41
CA THR A 526 11.16 6.80 -5.39
C THR A 526 10.77 8.24 -5.76
N GLU A 527 11.70 9.01 -6.31
CA GLU A 527 11.43 10.40 -6.75
C GLU A 527 10.31 10.46 -7.82
N ASP A 528 10.15 9.43 -8.63
CA ASP A 528 9.07 9.28 -9.63
C ASP A 528 7.82 8.57 -9.06
N GLY A 529 7.77 8.36 -7.76
CA GLY A 529 6.60 7.94 -7.00
C GLY A 529 6.29 6.46 -7.05
N TRP A 530 7.27 5.55 -7.15
CA TRP A 530 7.04 4.13 -6.94
C TRP A 530 7.32 3.70 -5.50
N PRO A 531 6.47 2.85 -4.89
CA PRO A 531 6.71 2.35 -3.55
C PRO A 531 7.79 1.27 -3.55
N LEU A 532 8.59 1.24 -2.49
CA LEU A 532 9.65 0.27 -2.25
C LEU A 532 9.56 -0.23 -0.81
N VAL A 533 9.42 -1.54 -0.63
CA VAL A 533 9.33 -2.18 0.70
C VAL A 533 10.72 -2.50 1.21
N MET A 534 11.04 -2.04 2.42
CA MET A 534 12.33 -2.31 3.07
C MET A 534 12.55 -3.81 3.31
N PRO A 535 13.80 -4.30 3.25
CA PRO A 535 14.10 -5.74 3.31
C PRO A 535 13.80 -6.40 4.65
N GLU A 536 13.83 -5.63 5.75
CA GLU A 536 13.63 -6.16 7.10
C GLU A 536 12.36 -5.61 7.76
N ARG A 537 11.92 -6.28 8.82
CA ARG A 537 10.80 -5.86 9.65
C ARG A 537 11.12 -4.54 10.35
N TYR A 538 10.10 -3.72 10.51
CA TYR A 538 10.19 -2.46 11.24
C TYR A 538 10.45 -2.71 12.73
N GLY A 539 11.49 -2.09 13.26
CA GLY A 539 11.91 -2.20 14.65
C GLY A 539 11.91 -0.88 15.41
N ALA A 540 11.34 0.18 14.85
CA ALA A 540 11.30 1.53 15.43
C ALA A 540 12.70 2.08 15.78
N VAL A 541 13.70 1.78 14.96
CA VAL A 541 15.07 2.32 15.13
C VAL A 541 15.03 3.83 14.92
N PRO A 542 15.65 4.64 15.82
CA PRO A 542 15.79 6.08 15.62
C PRO A 542 16.44 6.40 14.27
N GLN A 543 15.81 7.27 13.49
CA GLN A 543 16.24 7.63 12.13
C GLN A 543 17.22 8.82 12.15
N ILE A 544 18.35 8.63 12.83
CA ILE A 544 19.46 9.58 12.80
C ILE A 544 20.09 9.55 11.39
N PRO A 545 20.42 10.70 10.78
CA PRO A 545 21.05 10.74 9.48
C PRO A 545 22.24 9.81 9.37
N ILE A 546 22.28 9.07 8.28
CA ILE A 546 23.38 8.17 7.95
C ILE A 546 24.48 9.02 7.31
N THR A 547 25.73 8.82 7.73
CA THR A 547 26.90 9.47 7.12
C THR A 547 27.50 8.60 6.02
N GLU A 548 28.32 9.22 5.17
CA GLU A 548 28.97 8.50 4.08
C GLU A 548 29.96 7.45 4.60
N GLU A 549 30.66 7.75 5.69
CA GLU A 549 31.61 6.85 6.34
C GLU A 549 30.93 5.57 6.84
N GLU A 550 29.68 5.67 7.32
CA GLU A 550 28.92 4.51 7.78
C GLU A 550 28.56 3.56 6.64
N LEU A 551 28.54 4.03 5.39
CA LEU A 551 28.21 3.20 4.23
C LEU A 551 29.39 2.36 3.76
N VAL A 552 30.63 2.77 4.06
CA VAL A 552 31.85 2.05 3.68
C VAL A 552 31.90 0.68 4.38
N GLY A 553 32.26 -0.35 3.63
CA GLY A 553 32.43 -1.72 4.13
C GLY A 553 31.55 -2.72 3.39
N ASN A 554 31.26 -3.84 4.03
CA ASN A 554 30.57 -4.96 3.43
C ASN A 554 29.04 -4.82 3.55
N TRP A 555 28.37 -5.27 2.51
CA TRP A 555 26.92 -5.33 2.40
C TRP A 555 26.49 -6.70 1.92
N GLU A 556 25.38 -7.17 2.40
CA GLU A 556 24.59 -8.24 1.79
C GLU A 556 23.65 -7.62 0.77
N HIS A 557 23.78 -7.98 -0.48
CA HIS A 557 22.99 -7.46 -1.61
C HIS A 557 22.12 -8.55 -2.21
N ILE A 558 20.85 -8.26 -2.45
CA ILE A 558 19.88 -9.17 -3.07
C ILE A 558 19.27 -8.49 -4.31
N ASP A 559 19.28 -9.16 -5.45
CA ASP A 559 18.45 -8.87 -6.61
C ASP A 559 17.12 -9.65 -6.47
N LEU A 560 16.00 -8.94 -6.32
CA LEU A 560 14.67 -9.54 -6.18
C LEU A 560 14.05 -9.97 -7.52
N GLY A 561 14.83 -10.23 -8.54
CA GLY A 561 14.32 -10.80 -9.79
C GLY A 561 13.49 -12.07 -9.52
N TYR A 562 12.36 -12.21 -10.23
CA TYR A 562 11.42 -13.31 -10.01
C TYR A 562 12.05 -14.69 -10.17
N SER A 563 11.76 -15.59 -9.23
CA SER A 563 12.16 -16.99 -9.28
C SER A 563 11.16 -17.84 -8.50
N TYR A 564 10.24 -18.49 -9.19
CA TYR A 564 9.16 -19.25 -8.56
C TYR A 564 9.69 -20.27 -7.54
N GLY A 565 9.20 -20.16 -6.29
CA GLY A 565 9.48 -21.08 -5.20
C GLY A 565 10.92 -21.08 -4.66
N ASN A 566 11.81 -20.19 -5.14
CA ASN A 566 13.19 -20.13 -4.69
C ASN A 566 13.47 -18.86 -3.89
N GLN A 567 14.12 -18.99 -2.74
CA GLN A 567 14.61 -17.84 -2.00
C GLN A 567 15.76 -17.16 -2.75
N LYS A 568 15.68 -15.84 -2.90
CA LYS A 568 16.79 -15.00 -3.34
C LYS A 568 17.81 -14.88 -2.23
N LYS A 569 19.00 -15.36 -2.48
CA LYS A 569 20.11 -15.31 -1.51
C LYS A 569 20.94 -14.06 -1.72
N SER A 570 21.42 -13.49 -0.61
CA SER A 570 22.33 -12.37 -0.64
C SER A 570 23.70 -12.76 -1.21
N ASN A 571 24.34 -11.78 -1.86
CA ASN A 571 25.73 -11.82 -2.26
C ASN A 571 26.46 -10.68 -1.55
N VAL A 572 27.74 -10.87 -1.22
CA VAL A 572 28.54 -9.81 -0.61
C VAL A 572 28.83 -8.73 -1.66
N MET A 573 28.60 -7.47 -1.30
CA MET A 573 29.01 -6.28 -2.03
C MET A 573 29.83 -5.41 -1.10
N ALA A 574 30.99 -4.90 -1.52
CA ALA A 574 31.81 -4.04 -0.68
C ALA A 574 31.98 -2.65 -1.29
N LEU A 575 31.69 -1.64 -0.48
CA LEU A 575 31.89 -0.23 -0.78
C LEU A 575 33.19 0.25 -0.13
N SER A 576 34.10 0.82 -0.89
CA SER A 576 35.37 1.35 -0.38
C SER A 576 35.33 2.87 -0.25
N ALA A 577 36.15 3.43 0.62
CA ALA A 577 36.21 4.88 0.89
C ALA A 577 36.66 5.72 -0.32
N ASP A 578 37.22 5.12 -1.36
CA ASP A 578 37.53 5.77 -2.65
C ASP A 578 36.37 5.69 -3.67
N HIS A 579 35.14 5.50 -3.18
CA HIS A 579 33.92 5.44 -3.98
C HIS A 579 33.88 4.32 -5.03
N LYS A 580 34.53 3.18 -4.77
CA LYS A 580 34.53 2.00 -5.63
C LYS A 580 33.74 0.87 -5.02
N ILE A 581 33.13 0.06 -5.88
CA ILE A 581 32.53 -1.22 -5.49
C ILE A 581 33.59 -2.30 -5.77
N THR A 582 34.13 -2.87 -4.69
CA THR A 582 35.32 -3.74 -4.77
C THR A 582 34.99 -5.22 -4.85
N SER A 583 33.75 -5.61 -4.49
CA SER A 583 33.27 -6.99 -4.60
C SER A 583 31.79 -7.07 -4.97
N GLY A 584 31.31 -8.27 -5.32
CA GLY A 584 29.91 -8.58 -5.62
C GLY A 584 29.49 -8.28 -7.04
N THR A 585 28.17 -8.25 -7.27
CA THR A 585 27.56 -8.16 -8.60
C THR A 585 27.98 -6.90 -9.36
N TRP A 586 28.19 -5.79 -8.64
CA TRP A 586 28.53 -4.49 -9.23
C TRP A 586 30.04 -4.15 -9.10
N LYS A 587 30.87 -5.16 -8.87
CA LYS A 587 32.33 -4.98 -8.77
C LYS A 587 32.89 -4.19 -9.95
N GLY A 588 33.71 -3.18 -9.66
CA GLY A 588 34.35 -2.32 -10.64
C GLY A 588 33.59 -1.05 -10.98
N SER A 589 32.33 -0.92 -10.55
CA SER A 589 31.57 0.33 -10.66
C SER A 589 31.86 1.26 -9.47
N SER A 590 31.29 2.48 -9.53
CA SER A 590 31.41 3.48 -8.47
C SER A 590 30.13 3.60 -7.65
N TRP A 591 30.26 4.24 -6.50
CA TRP A 591 29.15 4.67 -5.67
C TRP A 591 29.31 6.14 -5.25
N SER A 592 28.23 6.77 -4.85
CA SER A 592 28.18 8.11 -4.25
C SER A 592 27.02 8.19 -3.27
N PHE A 593 27.04 9.16 -2.38
CA PHE A 593 26.00 9.35 -1.38
C PHE A 593 25.49 10.78 -1.37
N ASP A 594 24.18 10.94 -1.46
CA ASP A 594 23.47 12.19 -1.24
C ASP A 594 22.98 12.20 0.22
N ALA A 595 23.70 12.90 1.08
CA ALA A 595 23.44 12.94 2.52
C ALA A 595 22.12 13.66 2.84
N ASP A 596 21.72 14.66 2.05
CA ASP A 596 20.47 15.40 2.26
C ASP A 596 19.25 14.54 1.94
N LYS A 597 19.34 13.74 0.89
CA LYS A 597 18.26 12.85 0.46
C LYS A 597 18.32 11.46 1.10
N GLN A 598 19.44 11.13 1.73
CA GLN A 598 19.74 9.78 2.24
C GLN A 598 19.61 8.73 1.12
N ILE A 599 20.26 9.01 -0.02
CA ILE A 599 20.27 8.15 -1.20
C ILE A 599 21.72 7.75 -1.53
N LEU A 600 21.99 6.46 -1.46
CA LEU A 600 23.20 5.82 -1.96
C LEU A 600 23.00 5.50 -3.45
N THR A 601 23.78 6.09 -4.33
CA THR A 601 23.81 5.70 -5.75
C THR A 601 24.95 4.71 -5.97
N ALA A 602 24.64 3.48 -6.35
CA ALA A 602 25.60 2.42 -6.61
C ALA A 602 25.36 1.82 -7.99
N ASN A 603 26.40 1.75 -8.83
CA ASN A 603 26.28 1.31 -10.24
C ASN A 603 25.15 2.06 -11.02
N GLY A 604 24.95 3.34 -10.72
CA GLY A 604 23.91 4.16 -11.33
C GLY A 604 22.48 3.88 -10.83
N VAL A 605 22.30 3.03 -9.83
CA VAL A 605 21.01 2.73 -9.20
C VAL A 605 20.87 3.52 -7.91
N GLN A 606 19.75 4.23 -7.74
CA GLN A 606 19.40 4.89 -6.50
C GLN A 606 18.91 3.87 -5.47
N LEU A 607 19.55 3.86 -4.33
CA LEU A 607 19.29 3.00 -3.18
C LEU A 607 18.92 3.88 -1.98
N TYR A 608 17.70 3.79 -1.53
CA TYR A 608 17.16 4.56 -0.41
C TYR A 608 17.60 3.89 0.89
N VAL A 609 18.49 4.54 1.64
CA VAL A 609 19.03 4.00 2.88
C VAL A 609 18.15 4.35 4.08
N GLN A 610 18.13 3.47 5.07
CA GLN A 610 17.39 3.63 6.31
C GLN A 610 18.03 2.81 7.43
N ARG A 611 17.98 3.31 8.67
CA ARG A 611 18.35 2.53 9.85
C ARG A 611 17.24 1.55 10.20
N GLU A 612 17.61 0.31 10.50
CA GLU A 612 16.66 -0.73 10.87
C GLU A 612 17.36 -1.81 11.72
N VAL A 613 16.61 -2.76 12.22
CA VAL A 613 17.11 -3.91 12.98
C VAL A 613 17.76 -4.94 12.05
N ASP A 614 18.93 -5.43 12.42
CA ASP A 614 19.47 -6.70 11.92
C ASP A 614 18.82 -7.85 12.71
N TRP A 615 17.75 -8.40 12.14
CA TRP A 615 16.94 -9.43 12.77
C TRP A 615 17.63 -10.79 12.86
N GLU A 616 18.65 -11.04 12.03
CA GLU A 616 19.44 -12.26 12.04
C GLU A 616 20.64 -12.20 12.99
N ALA A 617 20.99 -11.02 13.50
CA ALA A 617 22.08 -10.87 14.48
C ALA A 617 21.70 -11.46 15.85
N THR A 618 22.71 -11.97 16.56
CA THR A 618 22.56 -12.46 17.93
C THR A 618 23.66 -11.86 18.81
N PRO A 619 23.34 -10.94 19.75
CA PRO A 619 22.03 -10.31 19.94
C PRO A 619 21.63 -9.42 18.76
N ARG A 620 20.31 -9.19 18.59
CA ARG A 620 19.81 -8.23 17.60
C ARG A 620 20.31 -6.84 17.89
N ARG A 621 20.57 -6.08 16.84
CA ARG A 621 21.10 -4.72 16.90
C ARG A 621 20.60 -3.90 15.73
N HIS A 622 20.77 -2.59 15.77
CA HIS A 622 20.51 -1.75 14.60
C HIS A 622 21.57 -1.95 13.51
N THR A 623 21.18 -1.73 12.28
CA THR A 623 22.03 -1.71 11.09
C THR A 623 21.50 -0.70 10.08
N ILE A 624 22.15 -0.60 8.92
CA ILE A 624 21.66 0.20 7.79
C ILE A 624 21.18 -0.76 6.71
N LEU A 625 19.99 -0.48 6.21
CA LEU A 625 19.40 -1.18 5.07
C LEU A 625 19.30 -0.25 3.88
N TYR A 626 19.18 -0.82 2.70
CA TYR A 626 18.70 -0.09 1.53
C TYR A 626 17.66 -0.86 0.73
N VAL A 627 16.84 -0.11 0.02
CA VAL A 627 15.99 -0.61 -1.06
C VAL A 627 16.15 0.28 -2.28
N GLY A 628 16.19 -0.30 -3.46
CA GLY A 628 16.33 0.45 -4.72
C GLY A 628 15.58 -0.20 -5.85
N LEU A 629 15.41 0.57 -6.93
CA LEU A 629 14.68 0.16 -8.11
C LEU A 629 15.40 0.61 -9.37
N ASN A 630 15.53 -0.28 -10.34
CA ASN A 630 15.99 0.05 -11.68
C ASN A 630 15.10 -0.67 -12.70
N ASN A 631 14.28 0.06 -13.42
CA ASN A 631 13.20 -0.47 -14.24
C ASN A 631 12.32 -1.44 -13.42
N THR A 632 12.19 -2.69 -13.83
CA THR A 632 11.39 -3.72 -13.14
C THR A 632 12.09 -4.41 -11.98
N LYS A 633 13.38 -4.13 -11.76
CA LYS A 633 14.22 -4.83 -10.78
C LYS A 633 14.32 -4.07 -9.47
N THR A 634 13.94 -4.73 -8.40
CA THR A 634 14.11 -4.26 -7.02
C THR A 634 15.36 -4.85 -6.41
N TYR A 635 16.09 -4.04 -5.66
CA TYR A 635 17.31 -4.43 -4.95
C TYR A 635 17.14 -4.20 -3.46
N TRP A 636 17.60 -5.15 -2.67
CA TRP A 636 17.66 -5.06 -1.21
C TRP A 636 19.08 -5.14 -0.73
N GLY A 637 19.37 -4.45 0.37
CA GLY A 637 20.67 -4.55 1.01
C GLY A 637 20.64 -4.38 2.50
N LYS A 638 21.61 -5.04 3.15
CA LYS A 638 21.85 -4.96 4.58
C LYS A 638 23.34 -4.77 4.83
N LYS A 639 23.67 -3.73 5.60
CA LYS A 639 25.07 -3.46 6.02
C LYS A 639 25.53 -4.58 6.94
N VAL A 640 26.68 -5.14 6.62
CA VAL A 640 27.37 -6.10 7.49
C VAL A 640 28.31 -5.34 8.42
N PRO A 641 28.30 -5.64 9.72
CA PRO A 641 29.17 -4.97 10.71
C PRO A 641 30.64 -5.13 10.43
#